data_62af7e4295cf3e670a71b40f937cc2e4
#
_entry.id   62af7e4295cf3e670a71b40f937cc2e4
#
_cell.length_a   1.000
_cell.length_b   1.000
_cell.length_c   1.000
_cell.angle_alpha   90.00
_cell.angle_beta   90.00
_cell.angle_gamma   90.00
#
_symmetry.space_group_name_H-M   'P 1'
#
loop_
_entity.id
_entity.type
_entity.pdbx_description
1 polymer ?
#
loop_
_entity_poly.entity_id
_entity_poly.type
_entity_poly.pdbx_seq_one_letter_code
_entity_poly.pdbx_strand_id
1 'polypeptide(L)'
;MSESISQSQWQVLPPPDFPQWFIEAVKSYTNGSSGHYAAQLLWQRGIREEKQLAGFLNPDLYQPTSPFDFGQEMKWAVKRLRQAREAGEKVAIWGDFDADGITATSVLWEGLGQFFWEHQQLSYYIPNRLTESHGLNCPGIDQLHASGVKLIVTCDTGSTNLKEIDYAHQLGMDVIITDHHTLPDDRPPVVSIINSRYFAESHPLFHLSGVAVAYKLVEAMYQRLPNIPQQRLEGLLDLVAIGLIADLVELSGDCRYLAQRGIEQLKQQLKTRSRPGIARLLELCKRSGDRPTDISFGLGPRINAVSRIQGDASFCVELLTSKDEKRCEQLALETELANTRRMSLQKDITKQVKDKLAQLDLSTTNVIVLEDPQWPVGVLGLVAGQIAQEYGRPTILLSTVLLSTESSDRESQLGEAGLEDKHSYSIARGSARSVNNIDLYELVNSQAHLLHRFGGHPFAAGLSLPVDNIRLFREAINQQLAQKLGTTGALMMPAIEADLVVKVAELGKALFDELKHLEPCGMGNPVPKLLIKNCWFEQVWNRNSKDFRGRKVQYIKTKFEIWDDSTSMGFPGIWWGHYQDEVPKVRCNAVVELDYNNYEKRPEVRLVAVQPCQENYLQSCLQVSNQLDWILDCRGQELQVEGLTPLMVYECPTSWDELQVWCRRAIQAERQLAIAYPRPKQLSAQDTWKKLLGIAKFLSRTGQWATLVQLQEKLDLSDRTVELGLNALSAIGFEVSHQDCGVQISWHGREWSSDWPLATLRERTNVAGNDAIALRARCANAIFFAAIEEEQFRRQYFYQVPLSTIAAYNIAGYGMVGIKQD
;
A
#
# COMPACT_ATOMS: atom_id res chain seq x y z
N MET A 1 2.01 29.03 -10.06
CA MET A 1 3.09 28.21 -10.66
C MET A 1 2.47 26.87 -10.97
N SER A 2 2.29 26.56 -12.24
CA SER A 2 1.61 25.36 -12.70
C SER A 2 2.43 24.12 -12.30
N GLU A 3 1.84 23.26 -11.47
CA GLU A 3 2.30 21.89 -11.44
C GLU A 3 2.10 21.31 -12.85
N SER A 4 3.19 21.20 -13.59
CA SER A 4 3.22 20.32 -14.74
C SER A 4 3.02 18.90 -14.17
N ILE A 5 1.81 18.38 -14.26
CA ILE A 5 1.59 16.93 -14.24
C ILE A 5 2.45 16.45 -15.40
N SER A 6 3.64 15.96 -15.11
CA SER A 6 4.51 15.36 -16.09
C SER A 6 3.70 14.21 -16.68
N GLN A 7 3.36 14.32 -17.96
CA GLN A 7 2.70 13.23 -18.69
C GLN A 7 3.57 11.99 -18.48
N SER A 8 3.01 10.96 -17.85
CA SER A 8 3.67 9.68 -17.75
C SER A 8 4.03 9.26 -19.16
N GLN A 9 5.33 9.22 -19.48
CA GLN A 9 5.79 8.72 -20.76
C GLN A 9 5.48 7.22 -20.81
N TRP A 10 4.54 6.82 -21.66
CA TRP A 10 4.29 5.43 -21.90
C TRP A 10 5.31 4.89 -22.86
N GLN A 11 6.03 3.88 -22.44
CA GLN A 11 7.02 3.20 -23.24
C GLN A 11 6.45 1.84 -23.67
N VAL A 12 6.41 1.60 -24.96
CA VAL A 12 6.03 0.29 -25.49
C VAL A 12 7.31 -0.47 -25.78
N LEU A 13 7.44 -1.66 -25.21
CA LEU A 13 8.57 -2.53 -25.53
C LEU A 13 8.51 -2.92 -27.02
N PRO A 14 9.57 -2.71 -27.79
CA PRO A 14 9.57 -3.11 -29.20
C PRO A 14 9.39 -4.62 -29.30
N PRO A 15 8.63 -5.12 -30.30
CA PRO A 15 8.55 -6.55 -30.53
C PRO A 15 9.94 -7.10 -30.80
N PRO A 16 10.38 -8.11 -30.05
CA PRO A 16 11.69 -8.70 -30.25
C PRO A 16 11.70 -9.56 -31.53
N ASP A 17 12.86 -9.62 -32.17
CA ASP A 17 13.08 -10.64 -33.19
C ASP A 17 13.49 -11.95 -32.52
N PHE A 18 12.72 -13.00 -32.75
CA PHE A 18 12.98 -14.31 -32.16
C PHE A 18 12.83 -15.42 -33.24
N PRO A 19 13.60 -16.53 -33.10
CA PRO A 19 13.64 -17.58 -34.11
C PRO A 19 12.34 -18.36 -34.21
N GLN A 20 12.03 -18.88 -35.38
CA GLN A 20 10.80 -19.64 -35.68
C GLN A 20 10.62 -20.85 -34.74
N TRP A 21 11.72 -21.56 -34.38
CA TRP A 21 11.67 -22.70 -33.46
C TRP A 21 11.06 -22.31 -32.11
N PHE A 22 11.29 -21.06 -31.63
CA PHE A 22 10.80 -20.62 -30.35
C PHE A 22 9.26 -20.49 -30.34
N ILE A 23 8.68 -19.93 -31.41
CA ILE A 23 7.21 -19.89 -31.55
C ILE A 23 6.63 -21.31 -31.60
N GLU A 24 7.25 -22.21 -32.36
CA GLU A 24 6.78 -23.58 -32.49
C GLU A 24 6.85 -24.34 -31.17
N ALA A 25 7.92 -24.14 -30.39
CA ALA A 25 8.06 -24.68 -29.05
C ALA A 25 6.99 -24.13 -28.09
N VAL A 26 6.77 -22.81 -28.04
CA VAL A 26 5.71 -22.18 -27.21
C VAL A 26 4.33 -22.69 -27.62
N LYS A 27 4.05 -22.77 -28.92
CA LYS A 27 2.79 -23.23 -29.45
C LYS A 27 2.45 -24.68 -29.01
N SER A 28 3.44 -25.52 -28.77
CA SER A 28 3.20 -26.89 -28.28
C SER A 28 2.61 -26.91 -26.84
N TYR A 29 2.77 -25.84 -26.07
CA TYR A 29 2.18 -25.68 -24.76
C TYR A 29 0.86 -24.89 -24.76
N THR A 30 0.57 -24.13 -25.83
CA THR A 30 -0.62 -23.27 -25.92
C THR A 30 -1.72 -24.00 -26.73
N ASN A 31 -2.62 -24.67 -26.04
CA ASN A 31 -3.71 -25.43 -26.64
C ASN A 31 -4.63 -24.56 -27.54
N GLY A 32 -4.39 -24.56 -28.86
CA GLY A 32 -5.28 -23.94 -29.85
C GLY A 32 -5.09 -22.43 -30.09
N SER A 33 -4.13 -21.77 -29.42
CA SER A 33 -3.71 -20.39 -29.72
C SER A 33 -2.48 -20.34 -30.63
N SER A 34 -2.19 -19.15 -31.17
CA SER A 34 -0.99 -18.96 -32.02
C SER A 34 0.32 -19.11 -31.26
N GLY A 35 0.30 -18.93 -29.93
CA GLY A 35 1.48 -18.86 -29.07
C GLY A 35 2.35 -17.62 -29.29
N HIS A 36 1.95 -16.71 -30.17
CA HIS A 36 2.76 -15.57 -30.59
C HIS A 36 2.99 -14.56 -29.46
N TYR A 37 1.94 -14.19 -28.73
CA TYR A 37 2.04 -13.24 -27.62
C TYR A 37 2.83 -13.81 -26.44
N ALA A 38 2.58 -15.08 -26.09
CA ALA A 38 3.37 -15.76 -25.07
C ALA A 38 4.84 -15.86 -25.48
N ALA A 39 5.15 -16.17 -26.74
CA ALA A 39 6.52 -16.23 -27.25
C ALA A 39 7.21 -14.86 -27.14
N GLN A 40 6.53 -13.79 -27.57
CA GLN A 40 7.07 -12.44 -27.47
C GLN A 40 7.40 -12.08 -26.01
N LEU A 41 6.47 -12.31 -25.07
CA LEU A 41 6.66 -12.01 -23.66
C LEU A 41 7.77 -12.85 -23.02
N LEU A 42 7.83 -14.15 -23.30
CA LEU A 42 8.85 -15.04 -22.79
C LEU A 42 10.25 -14.64 -23.29
N TRP A 43 10.32 -14.24 -24.57
CA TRP A 43 11.57 -13.74 -25.13
C TRP A 43 11.97 -12.41 -24.51
N GLN A 44 11.06 -11.47 -24.30
CA GLN A 44 11.34 -10.21 -23.59
C GLN A 44 11.85 -10.45 -22.17
N ARG A 45 11.37 -11.51 -21.50
CA ARG A 45 11.81 -11.93 -20.16
C ARG A 45 13.10 -12.74 -20.12
N GLY A 46 13.83 -12.81 -21.23
CA GLY A 46 15.16 -13.42 -21.28
C GLY A 46 15.16 -14.94 -21.45
N ILE A 47 14.04 -15.59 -21.71
CA ILE A 47 13.99 -17.02 -22.02
C ILE A 47 14.54 -17.22 -23.44
N ARG A 48 15.67 -17.97 -23.58
CA ARG A 48 16.41 -18.11 -24.85
C ARG A 48 16.63 -19.53 -25.27
N GLU A 49 16.55 -20.49 -24.35
CA GLU A 49 16.88 -21.88 -24.57
C GLU A 49 15.65 -22.78 -24.42
N GLU A 50 15.59 -23.87 -25.17
CA GLU A 50 14.50 -24.83 -25.15
C GLU A 50 14.31 -25.46 -23.75
N LYS A 51 15.42 -25.77 -23.06
CA LYS A 51 15.37 -26.32 -21.70
C LYS A 51 14.83 -25.32 -20.68
N GLN A 52 15.21 -24.04 -20.80
CA GLN A 52 14.68 -22.96 -19.96
C GLN A 52 13.17 -22.79 -20.22
N LEU A 53 12.75 -22.77 -21.50
CA LEU A 53 11.36 -22.64 -21.88
C LEU A 53 10.52 -23.80 -21.32
N ALA A 54 10.98 -25.03 -21.50
CA ALA A 54 10.30 -26.22 -21.00
C ALA A 54 10.11 -26.17 -19.49
N GLY A 55 11.17 -25.88 -18.74
CA GLY A 55 11.11 -25.77 -17.26
C GLY A 55 10.29 -24.58 -16.78
N PHE A 56 10.25 -23.47 -17.54
CA PHE A 56 9.42 -22.30 -17.20
C PHE A 56 7.92 -22.58 -17.34
N LEU A 57 7.54 -23.27 -18.43
CA LEU A 57 6.14 -23.54 -18.77
C LEU A 57 5.57 -24.78 -18.06
N ASN A 58 6.43 -25.78 -17.81
CA ASN A 58 6.02 -27.02 -17.18
C ASN A 58 6.95 -27.40 -16.02
N PRO A 59 6.48 -27.28 -14.75
CA PRO A 59 7.30 -27.62 -13.57
C PRO A 59 7.73 -29.08 -13.52
N ASP A 60 7.08 -30.02 -14.25
CA ASP A 60 7.52 -31.42 -14.34
C ASP A 60 8.84 -31.58 -15.12
N LEU A 61 9.18 -30.61 -15.96
CA LEU A 61 10.41 -30.60 -16.75
C LEU A 61 11.52 -29.76 -16.12
N TYR A 62 11.22 -29.04 -15.06
CA TYR A 62 12.21 -28.30 -14.29
C TYR A 62 13.00 -29.24 -13.39
N GLN A 63 14.30 -29.06 -13.33
CA GLN A 63 15.17 -29.79 -12.40
C GLN A 63 15.55 -28.86 -11.24
N PRO A 64 14.94 -29.03 -10.06
CA PRO A 64 15.27 -28.19 -8.92
C PRO A 64 16.71 -28.40 -8.48
N THR A 65 17.32 -27.32 -8.07
CA THR A 65 18.71 -27.28 -7.61
C THR A 65 18.85 -28.04 -6.29
N SER A 66 19.93 -28.82 -6.16
CA SER A 66 20.19 -29.59 -4.94
C SER A 66 20.35 -28.69 -3.72
N PRO A 67 19.81 -29.04 -2.54
CA PRO A 67 20.07 -28.30 -1.31
C PRO A 67 21.55 -28.30 -0.94
N PHE A 68 22.33 -29.26 -1.42
CA PHE A 68 23.78 -29.36 -1.16
C PHE A 68 24.60 -28.38 -2.03
N ASP A 69 24.00 -27.63 -2.93
CA ASP A 69 24.67 -26.53 -3.64
C ASP A 69 25.04 -25.37 -2.70
N PHE A 70 24.39 -25.25 -1.53
CA PHE A 70 24.87 -24.41 -0.42
C PHE A 70 26.22 -24.87 0.15
N GLY A 71 26.80 -25.93 -0.40
CA GLY A 71 28.15 -26.37 -0.13
C GLY A 71 28.35 -26.91 1.28
N GLN A 72 29.41 -26.42 1.94
CA GLN A 72 29.83 -26.90 3.25
C GLN A 72 28.87 -26.49 4.36
N GLU A 73 28.23 -25.33 4.23
CA GLU A 73 27.26 -24.77 5.19
C GLU A 73 26.09 -25.77 5.38
N MET A 74 25.50 -26.24 4.29
CA MET A 74 24.41 -27.22 4.37
C MET A 74 24.87 -28.54 5.00
N LYS A 75 26.10 -28.97 4.69
CA LYS A 75 26.66 -30.24 5.29
C LYS A 75 26.86 -30.09 6.79
N TRP A 76 27.34 -28.95 7.27
CA TRP A 76 27.52 -28.68 8.70
C TRP A 76 26.18 -28.62 9.42
N ALA A 77 25.19 -27.92 8.88
CA ALA A 77 23.84 -27.86 9.44
C ALA A 77 23.22 -29.25 9.62
N VAL A 78 23.22 -30.06 8.56
CA VAL A 78 22.69 -31.44 8.58
C VAL A 78 23.45 -32.30 9.58
N LYS A 79 24.79 -32.21 9.65
CA LYS A 79 25.61 -32.93 10.63
C LYS A 79 25.23 -32.54 12.06
N ARG A 80 25.08 -31.24 12.34
CA ARG A 80 24.77 -30.76 13.68
C ARG A 80 23.33 -31.14 14.11
N LEU A 81 22.36 -31.05 13.21
CA LEU A 81 20.99 -31.53 13.46
C LEU A 81 20.94 -33.03 13.74
N ARG A 82 21.70 -33.82 12.97
CA ARG A 82 21.82 -35.27 13.25
C ARG A 82 22.42 -35.54 14.63
N GLN A 83 23.47 -34.83 15.02
CA GLN A 83 24.07 -34.94 16.35
C GLN A 83 23.07 -34.58 17.46
N ALA A 84 22.33 -33.50 17.30
CA ALA A 84 21.29 -33.09 18.26
C ALA A 84 20.23 -34.18 18.43
N ARG A 85 19.78 -34.79 17.32
CA ARG A 85 18.83 -35.89 17.34
C ARG A 85 19.39 -37.12 18.07
N GLU A 86 20.60 -37.54 17.74
CA GLU A 86 21.26 -38.71 18.35
C GLU A 86 21.52 -38.52 19.85
N ALA A 87 21.84 -37.30 20.29
CA ALA A 87 22.07 -36.93 21.68
C ALA A 87 20.77 -36.61 22.47
N GLY A 88 19.60 -36.53 21.80
CA GLY A 88 18.36 -36.17 22.46
C GLY A 88 18.29 -34.70 22.89
N GLU A 89 19.05 -33.79 22.23
CA GLU A 89 19.11 -32.37 22.58
C GLU A 89 17.81 -31.66 22.24
N LYS A 90 17.51 -30.62 23.00
CA LYS A 90 16.40 -29.71 22.67
C LYS A 90 16.82 -28.70 21.60
N VAL A 91 16.01 -28.57 20.59
CA VAL A 91 16.18 -27.68 19.45
C VAL A 91 15.05 -26.63 19.45
N ALA A 92 15.39 -25.38 19.27
CA ALA A 92 14.39 -24.30 19.07
C ALA A 92 14.49 -23.72 17.65
N ILE A 93 13.35 -23.53 17.01
CA ILE A 93 13.22 -22.76 15.78
C ILE A 93 13.00 -21.31 16.18
N TRP A 94 13.85 -20.40 15.71
CA TRP A 94 13.67 -18.96 15.90
C TRP A 94 13.21 -18.35 14.59
N GLY A 95 11.92 -17.99 14.50
CA GLY A 95 11.33 -17.41 13.30
C GLY A 95 11.23 -15.90 13.34
N ASP A 96 10.77 -15.32 12.22
CA ASP A 96 10.30 -13.95 12.16
C ASP A 96 8.77 -13.85 12.25
N PHE A 97 8.25 -12.66 12.47
CA PHE A 97 6.84 -12.38 12.77
C PHE A 97 5.98 -12.10 11.54
N ASP A 98 6.54 -12.06 10.35
CA ASP A 98 5.77 -11.83 9.10
C ASP A 98 5.37 -13.15 8.41
N ALA A 99 4.75 -13.05 7.24
CA ALA A 99 4.22 -14.23 6.56
C ALA A 99 5.31 -15.18 6.07
N ASP A 100 6.49 -14.68 5.68
CA ASP A 100 7.60 -15.54 5.28
C ASP A 100 8.21 -16.21 6.50
N GLY A 101 8.49 -15.48 7.59
CA GLY A 101 9.02 -16.04 8.83
C GLY A 101 8.06 -17.04 9.51
N ILE A 102 6.76 -16.76 9.53
CA ILE A 102 5.73 -17.67 10.05
C ILE A 102 5.64 -18.96 9.22
N THR A 103 5.66 -18.86 7.88
CA THR A 103 5.62 -20.05 7.03
C THR A 103 6.94 -20.81 7.06
N ALA A 104 8.09 -20.12 7.16
CA ALA A 104 9.40 -20.73 7.36
C ALA A 104 9.46 -21.51 8.68
N THR A 105 8.97 -20.93 9.78
CA THR A 105 8.81 -21.60 11.06
C THR A 105 7.89 -22.83 10.93
N SER A 106 6.78 -22.72 10.20
CA SER A 106 5.84 -23.82 9.98
C SER A 106 6.47 -24.96 9.17
N VAL A 107 7.28 -24.62 8.15
CA VAL A 107 8.04 -25.61 7.35
C VAL A 107 9.09 -26.34 8.20
N LEU A 108 9.84 -25.60 9.02
CA LEU A 108 10.80 -26.23 9.94
C LEU A 108 10.09 -27.03 11.04
N TRP A 109 8.96 -26.55 11.56
CA TRP A 109 8.17 -27.25 12.57
C TRP A 109 7.70 -28.62 12.09
N GLU A 110 7.03 -28.70 10.95
CA GLU A 110 6.58 -29.97 10.38
C GLU A 110 7.74 -30.82 9.82
N GLY A 111 8.70 -30.18 9.16
CA GLY A 111 9.83 -30.86 8.53
C GLY A 111 10.83 -31.44 9.53
N LEU A 112 11.26 -30.65 10.52
CA LEU A 112 12.14 -31.14 11.59
C LEU A 112 11.37 -32.00 12.61
N GLY A 113 10.07 -31.79 12.79
CA GLY A 113 9.17 -32.63 13.59
C GLY A 113 9.14 -34.09 13.14
N GLN A 114 9.59 -34.39 11.90
CA GLN A 114 9.77 -35.79 11.47
C GLN A 114 11.02 -36.42 12.11
N PHE A 115 11.95 -35.61 12.64
CA PHE A 115 13.24 -36.09 13.24
C PHE A 115 13.32 -35.85 14.74
N PHE A 116 12.54 -34.91 15.29
CA PHE A 116 12.51 -34.51 16.69
C PHE A 116 11.09 -34.58 17.23
N TRP A 117 10.93 -34.94 18.53
CA TRP A 117 9.62 -34.99 19.17
C TRP A 117 9.11 -33.56 19.41
N GLU A 118 8.01 -33.22 18.76
CA GLU A 118 7.34 -31.91 18.94
C GLU A 118 7.02 -31.65 20.41
N HIS A 119 7.16 -30.40 20.84
CA HIS A 119 6.96 -29.92 22.22
C HIS A 119 7.88 -30.52 23.29
N GLN A 120 8.57 -31.58 23.03
CA GLN A 120 9.53 -32.21 23.96
C GLN A 120 10.97 -31.86 23.60
N GLN A 121 11.35 -32.10 22.35
CA GLN A 121 12.68 -31.83 21.80
C GLN A 121 12.70 -30.65 20.87
N LEU A 122 11.59 -30.39 20.16
CA LEU A 122 11.43 -29.28 19.21
C LEU A 122 10.45 -28.26 19.78
N SER A 123 10.85 -26.99 19.75
CA SER A 123 10.02 -25.83 20.11
C SER A 123 10.23 -24.71 19.10
N TYR A 124 9.41 -23.67 19.14
CA TYR A 124 9.64 -22.48 18.33
C TYR A 124 9.45 -21.21 19.15
N TYR A 125 10.06 -20.12 18.70
CA TYR A 125 9.98 -18.78 19.25
C TYR A 125 9.77 -17.77 18.12
N ILE A 126 8.75 -16.94 18.26
CA ILE A 126 8.47 -15.81 17.34
C ILE A 126 8.56 -14.52 18.16
N PRO A 127 9.44 -13.58 17.80
CA PRO A 127 9.55 -12.29 18.49
C PRO A 127 8.25 -11.49 18.43
N ASN A 128 7.95 -10.74 19.50
CA ASN A 128 6.82 -9.83 19.48
C ASN A 128 7.17 -8.55 18.71
N ARG A 129 6.51 -8.32 17.58
CA ARG A 129 6.79 -7.20 16.67
C ARG A 129 6.71 -5.83 17.31
N LEU A 130 5.89 -5.63 18.35
CA LEU A 130 5.66 -4.32 18.97
C LEU A 130 6.66 -4.00 20.07
N THR A 131 7.19 -5.03 20.75
CA THR A 131 8.04 -4.89 21.94
C THR A 131 9.48 -5.36 21.73
N GLU A 132 9.71 -6.28 20.75
CA GLU A 132 11.01 -6.85 20.48
C GLU A 132 11.58 -6.38 19.15
N SER A 133 12.88 -6.54 18.96
CA SER A 133 13.54 -6.28 17.69
C SER A 133 13.26 -7.39 16.67
N HIS A 134 13.35 -7.06 15.41
CA HIS A 134 13.45 -8.05 14.32
C HIS A 134 14.72 -8.88 14.53
N GLY A 135 14.61 -10.18 14.46
CA GLY A 135 15.71 -11.10 14.64
C GLY A 135 15.92 -11.61 16.09
N LEU A 136 17.11 -12.10 16.36
CA LEU A 136 17.48 -12.61 17.67
C LEU A 136 17.53 -11.48 18.72
N ASN A 137 17.18 -11.83 19.96
CA ASN A 137 17.31 -10.92 21.11
C ASN A 137 17.72 -11.69 22.38
N CYS A 138 18.45 -11.03 23.28
CA CYS A 138 18.97 -11.68 24.50
C CYS A 138 17.86 -12.22 25.41
N PRO A 139 16.75 -11.52 25.69
CA PRO A 139 15.67 -12.07 26.53
C PRO A 139 15.07 -13.38 26.00
N GLY A 140 14.85 -13.48 24.69
CA GLY A 140 14.36 -14.72 24.08
C GLY A 140 15.39 -15.85 24.15
N ILE A 141 16.69 -15.53 23.96
CA ILE A 141 17.79 -16.47 24.13
C ILE A 141 17.84 -16.99 25.58
N ASP A 142 17.69 -16.11 26.59
CA ASP A 142 17.61 -16.49 28.02
C ASP A 142 16.45 -17.44 28.30
N GLN A 143 15.28 -17.17 27.71
CA GLN A 143 14.10 -18.03 27.86
C GLN A 143 14.35 -19.43 27.27
N LEU A 144 14.97 -19.52 26.08
CA LEU A 144 15.32 -20.78 25.45
C LEU A 144 16.40 -21.54 26.26
N HIS A 145 17.42 -20.84 26.75
CA HIS A 145 18.44 -21.41 27.58
C HIS A 145 17.85 -21.99 28.88
N ALA A 146 16.98 -21.25 29.56
CA ALA A 146 16.29 -21.69 30.78
C ALA A 146 15.43 -22.95 30.56
N SER A 147 14.89 -23.12 29.33
CA SER A 147 14.13 -24.33 28.94
C SER A 147 15.01 -25.50 28.54
N GLY A 148 16.34 -25.32 28.52
CA GLY A 148 17.34 -26.36 28.23
C GLY A 148 17.63 -26.56 26.73
N VAL A 149 17.33 -25.61 25.90
CA VAL A 149 17.67 -25.62 24.45
C VAL A 149 19.19 -25.60 24.27
N LYS A 150 19.69 -26.42 23.34
CA LYS A 150 21.13 -26.55 23.01
C LYS A 150 21.43 -26.10 21.59
N LEU A 151 20.42 -26.05 20.72
CA LEU A 151 20.57 -25.68 19.34
C LEU A 151 19.41 -24.74 18.94
N ILE A 152 19.74 -23.57 18.40
CA ILE A 152 18.79 -22.64 17.77
C ILE A 152 18.93 -22.80 16.25
N VAL A 153 17.81 -22.95 15.55
CA VAL A 153 17.74 -22.89 14.08
C VAL A 153 16.92 -21.65 13.74
N THR A 154 17.57 -20.60 13.23
CA THR A 154 16.83 -19.41 12.80
C THR A 154 16.21 -19.64 11.43
N CYS A 155 15.11 -18.98 11.13
CA CYS A 155 14.55 -18.93 9.80
C CYS A 155 14.02 -17.52 9.48
N ASP A 156 14.35 -17.06 8.28
CA ASP A 156 14.03 -15.74 7.77
C ASP A 156 14.66 -14.60 8.59
N THR A 157 15.72 -14.90 9.31
CA THR A 157 16.44 -13.94 10.15
C THR A 157 17.77 -14.53 10.63
N GLY A 158 18.60 -13.70 11.24
CA GLY A 158 19.78 -14.11 11.98
C GLY A 158 21.10 -13.67 11.37
N SER A 159 21.18 -13.42 10.06
CA SER A 159 22.46 -13.14 9.39
C SER A 159 23.23 -11.95 9.97
N THR A 160 22.54 -10.96 10.52
CA THR A 160 23.15 -9.72 11.03
C THR A 160 23.19 -9.62 12.57
N ASN A 161 22.75 -10.65 13.30
CA ASN A 161 22.63 -10.66 14.76
C ASN A 161 23.92 -11.08 15.46
N LEU A 162 25.06 -10.47 15.15
CA LEU A 162 26.39 -10.89 15.66
C LEU A 162 26.45 -10.94 17.18
N LYS A 163 25.93 -9.92 17.88
CA LYS A 163 26.01 -9.82 19.35
C LYS A 163 25.15 -10.86 20.04
N GLU A 164 23.95 -11.08 19.54
CA GLU A 164 22.99 -12.04 20.08
C GLU A 164 23.49 -13.48 19.87
N ILE A 165 24.16 -13.75 18.73
CA ILE A 165 24.77 -15.03 18.42
C ILE A 165 25.95 -15.30 19.35
N ASP A 166 26.82 -14.31 19.57
CA ASP A 166 27.91 -14.42 20.55
C ASP A 166 27.37 -14.69 21.96
N TYR A 167 26.27 -14.05 22.32
CA TYR A 167 25.60 -14.28 23.61
C TYR A 167 25.06 -15.71 23.72
N ALA A 168 24.39 -16.23 22.70
CA ALA A 168 23.94 -17.62 22.67
C ALA A 168 25.11 -18.60 22.82
N HIS A 169 26.22 -18.35 22.14
CA HIS A 169 27.41 -19.15 22.24
C HIS A 169 28.01 -19.15 23.65
N GLN A 170 28.07 -17.99 24.33
CA GLN A 170 28.53 -17.90 25.74
C GLN A 170 27.66 -18.72 26.69
N LEU A 171 26.37 -18.87 26.40
CA LEU A 171 25.44 -19.75 27.14
C LEU A 171 25.52 -21.21 26.73
N GLY A 172 26.45 -21.59 25.84
CA GLY A 172 26.64 -22.96 25.38
C GLY A 172 25.53 -23.45 24.45
N MET A 173 24.91 -22.56 23.68
CA MET A 173 23.96 -22.90 22.63
C MET A 173 24.58 -22.69 21.26
N ASP A 174 24.40 -23.67 20.39
CA ASP A 174 24.78 -23.57 18.98
C ASP A 174 23.70 -22.89 18.16
N VAL A 175 24.11 -22.25 17.07
CA VAL A 175 23.18 -21.59 16.13
C VAL A 175 23.41 -22.09 14.71
N ILE A 176 22.31 -22.39 14.01
CA ILE A 176 22.23 -22.60 12.55
C ILE A 176 21.34 -21.51 11.99
N ILE A 177 21.82 -20.79 10.99
CA ILE A 177 21.04 -19.72 10.33
C ILE A 177 20.49 -20.25 9.02
N THR A 178 19.18 -20.04 8.77
CA THR A 178 18.56 -20.10 7.44
C THR A 178 17.93 -18.74 7.15
N ASP A 179 18.45 -18.02 6.17
CA ASP A 179 18.11 -16.61 5.92
C ASP A 179 18.31 -16.25 4.44
N HIS A 180 17.79 -15.12 4.03
CA HIS A 180 17.93 -14.58 2.68
C HIS A 180 18.20 -13.05 2.67
N HIS A 181 18.28 -12.44 3.84
CA HIS A 181 18.61 -11.03 4.00
C HIS A 181 20.09 -10.72 3.69
N THR A 182 20.39 -9.41 3.63
CA THR A 182 21.75 -8.94 3.37
C THR A 182 22.76 -9.56 4.34
N LEU A 183 23.90 -9.96 3.80
CA LEU A 183 24.99 -10.54 4.58
C LEU A 183 25.75 -9.45 5.33
N PRO A 184 26.23 -9.75 6.56
CA PRO A 184 27.18 -8.88 7.25
C PRO A 184 28.57 -8.97 6.60
N ASP A 185 29.41 -7.95 6.84
CA ASP A 185 30.82 -7.95 6.40
C ASP A 185 31.62 -9.10 7.05
N ASP A 186 31.36 -9.37 8.32
CA ASP A 186 31.97 -10.44 9.09
C ASP A 186 31.01 -11.64 9.25
N ARG A 187 31.56 -12.85 9.06
CA ARG A 187 30.79 -14.09 9.29
C ARG A 187 30.52 -14.25 10.80
N PRO A 188 29.24 -14.40 11.20
CA PRO A 188 28.92 -14.66 12.61
C PRO A 188 29.50 -15.99 13.10
N PRO A 189 29.79 -16.15 14.41
CA PRO A 189 30.34 -17.36 15.01
C PRO A 189 29.25 -18.44 15.19
N VAL A 190 28.72 -18.95 14.06
CA VAL A 190 27.68 -19.97 14.01
C VAL A 190 28.21 -21.27 13.47
N VAL A 191 27.49 -22.36 13.77
CA VAL A 191 27.77 -23.66 13.19
C VAL A 191 27.65 -23.63 11.68
N SER A 192 26.58 -23.00 11.19
CA SER A 192 26.28 -22.90 9.77
C SER A 192 25.43 -21.68 9.48
N ILE A 193 25.67 -21.05 8.31
CA ILE A 193 24.86 -19.98 7.74
C ILE A 193 24.44 -20.35 6.32
N ILE A 194 23.18 -20.73 6.17
CA ILE A 194 22.56 -21.06 4.88
C ILE A 194 21.83 -19.83 4.44
N ASN A 195 22.45 -19.06 3.53
CA ASN A 195 21.87 -17.82 3.02
C ASN A 195 22.03 -17.75 1.50
N SER A 196 20.91 -17.48 0.81
CA SER A 196 20.86 -17.44 -0.65
C SER A 196 21.72 -16.33 -1.27
N ARG A 197 22.03 -15.27 -0.51
CA ARG A 197 22.84 -14.13 -0.98
C ARG A 197 24.34 -14.44 -1.12
N TYR A 198 24.80 -15.62 -0.70
CA TYR A 198 26.16 -16.07 -1.02
C TYR A 198 26.34 -16.52 -2.49
N PHE A 199 25.25 -16.77 -3.20
CA PHE A 199 25.32 -17.10 -4.63
C PHE A 199 25.44 -15.83 -5.50
N ALA A 200 25.88 -16.01 -6.73
CA ALA A 200 25.76 -14.97 -7.76
C ALA A 200 24.26 -14.78 -8.13
N GLU A 201 23.89 -13.57 -8.52
CA GLU A 201 22.50 -13.22 -8.87
C GLU A 201 21.89 -14.13 -9.95
N SER A 202 22.71 -14.63 -10.87
CA SER A 202 22.31 -15.57 -11.91
C SER A 202 22.07 -17.01 -11.43
N HIS A 203 22.40 -17.33 -10.17
CA HIS A 203 22.24 -18.68 -9.65
C HIS A 203 20.76 -18.96 -9.29
N PRO A 204 20.22 -20.16 -9.61
CA PRO A 204 18.80 -20.47 -9.37
C PRO A 204 18.34 -20.35 -7.91
N LEU A 205 19.25 -20.43 -6.93
CA LEU A 205 18.94 -20.31 -5.50
C LEU A 205 19.12 -18.88 -4.96
N PHE A 206 19.56 -17.90 -5.76
CA PHE A 206 19.85 -16.55 -5.26
C PHE A 206 18.62 -15.83 -4.70
N HIS A 207 17.48 -15.98 -5.35
CA HIS A 207 16.23 -15.26 -5.01
C HIS A 207 15.35 -16.00 -3.98
N LEU A 208 15.82 -17.09 -3.36
CA LEU A 208 15.04 -17.79 -2.34
C LEU A 208 14.65 -16.85 -1.19
N SER A 209 13.38 -16.92 -0.75
CA SER A 209 12.92 -16.30 0.49
C SER A 209 13.25 -17.16 1.72
N GLY A 210 13.01 -16.63 2.93
CA GLY A 210 13.28 -17.33 4.18
C GLY A 210 12.64 -18.71 4.25
N VAL A 211 11.35 -18.84 3.87
CA VAL A 211 10.68 -20.15 3.84
C VAL A 211 11.30 -21.12 2.84
N ALA A 212 11.75 -20.62 1.69
CA ALA A 212 12.35 -21.48 0.69
C ALA A 212 13.75 -21.97 1.09
N VAL A 213 14.54 -21.13 1.79
CA VAL A 213 15.83 -21.57 2.40
C VAL A 213 15.57 -22.60 3.52
N ALA A 214 14.58 -22.37 4.38
CA ALA A 214 14.17 -23.32 5.41
C ALA A 214 13.73 -24.65 4.79
N TYR A 215 12.96 -24.63 3.70
CA TYR A 215 12.58 -25.82 2.94
C TYR A 215 13.81 -26.59 2.41
N LYS A 216 14.82 -25.88 1.87
CA LYS A 216 16.06 -26.51 1.42
C LYS A 216 16.82 -27.22 2.55
N LEU A 217 16.80 -26.69 3.78
CA LEU A 217 17.38 -27.39 4.94
C LEU A 217 16.61 -28.70 5.25
N VAL A 218 15.27 -28.62 5.25
CA VAL A 218 14.42 -29.81 5.43
C VAL A 218 14.66 -30.83 4.32
N GLU A 219 14.73 -30.40 3.07
CA GLU A 219 15.04 -31.23 1.90
C GLU A 219 16.38 -31.97 2.08
N ALA A 220 17.42 -31.28 2.56
CA ALA A 220 18.71 -31.86 2.84
C ALA A 220 18.64 -32.93 3.94
N MET A 221 17.83 -32.70 4.99
CA MET A 221 17.62 -33.70 6.07
C MET A 221 16.91 -34.95 5.54
N TYR A 222 15.85 -34.77 4.70
CA TYR A 222 15.13 -35.86 4.06
C TYR A 222 16.05 -36.70 3.15
N GLN A 223 16.92 -36.05 2.38
CA GLN A 223 17.87 -36.74 1.51
C GLN A 223 18.93 -37.53 2.32
N ARG A 224 19.34 -37.04 3.49
CA ARG A 224 20.37 -37.71 4.32
C ARG A 224 19.83 -38.79 5.24
N LEU A 225 18.57 -38.69 5.63
CA LEU A 225 17.89 -39.64 6.54
C LEU A 225 16.54 -40.09 5.96
N PRO A 226 16.52 -40.69 4.75
CA PRO A 226 15.30 -40.92 3.97
C PRO A 226 14.30 -41.90 4.61
N ASN A 227 14.77 -42.73 5.55
CA ASN A 227 13.94 -43.76 6.19
C ASN A 227 13.22 -43.27 7.45
N ILE A 228 13.42 -42.02 7.88
CA ILE A 228 12.84 -41.47 9.10
C ILE A 228 11.51 -40.79 8.84
N PRO A 229 11.41 -39.86 7.84
CA PRO A 229 10.18 -39.12 7.62
C PRO A 229 9.00 -40.02 7.24
N GLN A 230 7.83 -39.77 7.85
CA GLN A 230 6.56 -40.40 7.51
C GLN A 230 5.74 -39.52 6.54
N GLN A 231 5.97 -38.24 6.58
CA GLN A 231 5.34 -37.27 5.71
C GLN A 231 6.18 -37.02 4.45
N ARG A 232 5.53 -36.86 3.31
CA ARG A 232 6.23 -36.50 2.07
C ARG A 232 6.70 -35.07 2.11
N LEU A 233 7.89 -34.80 1.61
CA LEU A 233 8.50 -33.46 1.57
C LEU A 233 7.63 -32.45 0.79
N GLU A 234 7.04 -32.90 -0.32
CA GLU A 234 6.16 -32.08 -1.16
C GLU A 234 4.94 -31.55 -0.39
N GLY A 235 4.52 -32.24 0.69
CA GLY A 235 3.43 -31.80 1.56
C GLY A 235 3.66 -30.45 2.26
N LEU A 236 4.85 -29.86 2.14
CA LEU A 236 5.21 -28.56 2.68
C LEU A 236 5.12 -27.40 1.66
N LEU A 237 4.94 -27.72 0.37
CA LEU A 237 5.08 -26.75 -0.72
C LEU A 237 3.98 -25.67 -0.72
N ASP A 238 2.80 -25.94 -0.19
CA ASP A 238 1.76 -24.94 -0.02
C ASP A 238 2.18 -23.83 0.95
N LEU A 239 2.87 -24.18 2.05
CA LEU A 239 3.46 -23.21 2.98
C LEU A 239 4.59 -22.42 2.31
N VAL A 240 5.45 -23.13 1.56
CA VAL A 240 6.55 -22.49 0.81
C VAL A 240 6.01 -21.44 -0.16
N ALA A 241 4.96 -21.75 -0.93
CA ALA A 241 4.37 -20.79 -1.87
C ALA A 241 3.77 -19.58 -1.16
N ILE A 242 3.17 -19.76 0.03
CA ILE A 242 2.58 -18.64 0.79
C ILE A 242 3.68 -17.66 1.20
N GLY A 243 4.77 -18.09 1.83
CA GLY A 243 5.84 -17.20 2.27
C GLY A 243 6.56 -16.55 1.10
N LEU A 244 7.02 -17.37 0.14
CA LEU A 244 7.76 -16.94 -1.03
C LEU A 244 7.03 -15.84 -1.85
N ILE A 245 5.72 -15.97 -2.04
CA ILE A 245 4.92 -14.98 -2.76
C ILE A 245 4.58 -13.77 -1.87
N ALA A 246 4.41 -13.98 -0.56
CA ALA A 246 4.12 -12.88 0.37
C ALA A 246 5.33 -11.96 0.59
N ASP A 247 6.54 -12.49 0.51
CA ASP A 247 7.80 -11.74 0.63
C ASP A 247 8.20 -11.01 -0.66
N LEU A 248 7.50 -11.25 -1.77
CA LEU A 248 7.71 -10.57 -3.05
C LEU A 248 9.11 -10.80 -3.66
N VAL A 249 9.71 -11.96 -3.44
CA VAL A 249 10.97 -12.32 -4.10
C VAL A 249 10.78 -12.58 -5.60
N GLU A 250 11.87 -12.52 -6.36
CA GLU A 250 11.83 -12.77 -7.79
C GLU A 250 11.43 -14.21 -8.12
N LEU A 251 10.39 -14.38 -8.94
CA LEU A 251 9.87 -15.68 -9.35
C LEU A 251 10.66 -16.24 -10.56
N SER A 252 11.96 -16.51 -10.34
CA SER A 252 12.86 -17.12 -11.30
C SER A 252 13.44 -18.42 -10.75
N GLY A 253 14.02 -19.29 -11.56
CA GLY A 253 14.68 -20.51 -11.14
C GLY A 253 13.86 -21.38 -10.18
N ASP A 254 14.49 -21.78 -9.06
CA ASP A 254 13.85 -22.59 -8.02
C ASP A 254 12.65 -21.89 -7.36
N CYS A 255 12.67 -20.53 -7.23
CA CYS A 255 11.53 -19.79 -6.68
C CYS A 255 10.26 -19.99 -7.50
N ARG A 256 10.39 -19.91 -8.84
CA ARG A 256 9.25 -20.14 -9.74
C ARG A 256 8.74 -21.59 -9.63
N TYR A 257 9.63 -22.55 -9.66
CA TYR A 257 9.29 -23.97 -9.50
C TYR A 257 8.54 -24.25 -8.21
N LEU A 258 9.07 -23.77 -7.08
CA LEU A 258 8.46 -23.93 -5.76
C LEU A 258 7.09 -23.23 -5.68
N ALA A 259 6.96 -22.03 -6.27
CA ALA A 259 5.69 -21.31 -6.34
C ALA A 259 4.64 -22.06 -7.17
N GLN A 260 5.02 -22.59 -8.35
CA GLN A 260 4.11 -23.38 -9.19
C GLN A 260 3.60 -24.62 -8.45
N ARG A 261 4.51 -25.42 -7.87
CA ARG A 261 4.17 -26.63 -7.12
C ARG A 261 3.34 -26.34 -5.89
N GLY A 262 3.69 -25.30 -5.16
CA GLY A 262 2.95 -24.91 -3.96
C GLY A 262 1.56 -24.40 -4.26
N ILE A 263 1.36 -23.61 -5.34
CA ILE A 263 0.02 -23.18 -5.79
C ILE A 263 -0.83 -24.38 -6.21
N GLU A 264 -0.25 -25.39 -6.88
CA GLU A 264 -0.95 -26.62 -7.22
C GLU A 264 -1.51 -27.32 -5.96
N GLN A 265 -0.75 -27.35 -4.88
CA GLN A 265 -1.21 -27.92 -3.60
C GLN A 265 -2.19 -27.00 -2.88
N LEU A 266 -1.92 -25.70 -2.84
CA LEU A 266 -2.79 -24.72 -2.19
C LEU A 266 -4.20 -24.76 -2.78
N LYS A 267 -4.34 -24.91 -4.09
CA LYS A 267 -5.61 -25.09 -4.80
C LYS A 267 -6.42 -26.29 -4.31
N GLN A 268 -5.76 -27.36 -3.83
CA GLN A 268 -6.44 -28.53 -3.32
C GLN A 268 -6.96 -28.34 -1.89
N GLN A 269 -6.48 -27.37 -1.11
CA GLN A 269 -6.81 -27.21 0.30
C GLN A 269 -8.31 -27.03 0.55
N LEU A 270 -9.03 -26.31 -0.31
CA LEU A 270 -10.49 -26.17 -0.19
C LEU A 270 -11.26 -27.48 -0.34
N LYS A 271 -10.67 -28.49 -1.04
CA LYS A 271 -11.29 -29.79 -1.26
C LYS A 271 -10.85 -30.82 -0.21
N THR A 272 -9.54 -30.90 0.01
CA THR A 272 -8.93 -31.94 0.84
C THR A 272 -8.94 -31.58 2.33
N ARG A 273 -8.91 -30.28 2.64
CA ARG A 273 -8.75 -29.76 4.00
C ARG A 273 -7.58 -30.40 4.75
N SER A 274 -6.53 -30.82 4.01
CA SER A 274 -5.32 -31.38 4.64
C SER A 274 -4.65 -30.39 5.59
N ARG A 275 -4.87 -29.07 5.38
CA ARG A 275 -4.56 -27.97 6.30
C ARG A 275 -5.83 -27.16 6.57
N PRO A 276 -6.60 -27.51 7.63
CA PRO A 276 -7.88 -26.87 7.92
C PRO A 276 -7.76 -25.34 8.09
N GLY A 277 -6.64 -24.86 8.68
CA GLY A 277 -6.40 -23.44 8.88
C GLY A 277 -6.24 -22.69 7.55
N ILE A 278 -5.48 -23.20 6.61
CA ILE A 278 -5.33 -22.60 5.27
C ILE A 278 -6.66 -22.63 4.51
N ALA A 279 -7.35 -23.75 4.53
CA ALA A 279 -8.67 -23.89 3.90
C ALA A 279 -9.64 -22.83 4.45
N ARG A 280 -9.67 -22.64 5.76
CA ARG A 280 -10.52 -21.65 6.40
C ARG A 280 -10.14 -20.21 6.06
N LEU A 281 -8.84 -19.88 6.01
CA LEU A 281 -8.40 -18.56 5.57
C LEU A 281 -8.79 -18.27 4.11
N LEU A 282 -8.66 -19.25 3.20
CA LEU A 282 -9.10 -19.14 1.81
C LEU A 282 -10.62 -18.89 1.72
N GLU A 283 -11.44 -19.58 2.51
CA GLU A 283 -12.89 -19.36 2.60
C GLU A 283 -13.20 -17.93 3.06
N LEU A 284 -12.56 -17.45 4.15
CA LEU A 284 -12.75 -16.12 4.71
C LEU A 284 -12.39 -15.02 3.72
N CYS A 285 -11.31 -15.19 2.95
CA CYS A 285 -10.93 -14.21 1.91
C CYS A 285 -11.64 -14.43 0.57
N LYS A 286 -12.49 -15.45 0.44
CA LYS A 286 -13.21 -15.81 -0.80
C LYS A 286 -12.28 -16.03 -1.98
N ARG A 287 -11.21 -16.79 -1.75
CA ARG A 287 -10.17 -17.12 -2.73
C ARG A 287 -10.10 -18.61 -2.96
N SER A 288 -9.65 -18.98 -4.17
CA SER A 288 -9.52 -20.41 -4.58
C SER A 288 -8.16 -21.02 -4.27
N GLY A 289 -7.15 -20.19 -4.03
CA GLY A 289 -5.77 -20.62 -3.82
C GLY A 289 -5.04 -21.04 -5.11
N ASP A 290 -5.56 -20.65 -6.27
CA ASP A 290 -5.03 -21.07 -7.56
C ASP A 290 -4.17 -20.01 -8.27
N ARG A 291 -3.93 -18.85 -7.60
CA ARG A 291 -3.16 -17.73 -8.16
C ARG A 291 -2.26 -17.06 -7.12
N PRO A 292 -1.15 -16.46 -7.53
CA PRO A 292 -0.30 -15.63 -6.65
C PRO A 292 -1.09 -14.52 -5.94
N THR A 293 -2.07 -13.91 -6.62
CA THR A 293 -2.91 -12.84 -6.07
C THR A 293 -3.76 -13.30 -4.87
N ASP A 294 -4.07 -14.60 -4.76
CA ASP A 294 -4.78 -15.16 -3.61
C ASP A 294 -3.88 -15.19 -2.37
N ILE A 295 -2.59 -15.27 -2.56
CA ILE A 295 -1.59 -15.16 -1.51
C ILE A 295 -1.30 -13.68 -1.22
N SER A 296 -0.90 -12.89 -2.23
CA SER A 296 -0.46 -11.49 -2.04
C SER A 296 -1.55 -10.59 -1.48
N PHE A 297 -2.82 -10.81 -1.85
CA PHE A 297 -3.98 -10.01 -1.40
C PHE A 297 -4.95 -10.78 -0.49
N GLY A 298 -4.73 -12.07 -0.29
CA GLY A 298 -5.57 -12.94 0.54
C GLY A 298 -4.87 -13.39 1.82
N LEU A 299 -4.03 -14.41 1.71
CA LEU A 299 -3.41 -15.09 2.85
C LEU A 299 -2.32 -14.24 3.52
N GLY A 300 -1.34 -13.75 2.76
CA GLY A 300 -0.20 -12.99 3.29
C GLY A 300 -0.60 -11.78 4.13
N PRO A 301 -1.49 -10.87 3.65
CA PRO A 301 -1.95 -9.74 4.44
C PRO A 301 -2.66 -10.11 5.75
N ARG A 302 -3.32 -11.28 5.81
CA ARG A 302 -3.99 -11.77 7.02
C ARG A 302 -2.99 -12.25 8.05
N ILE A 303 -2.03 -13.07 7.65
CA ILE A 303 -0.94 -13.53 8.52
C ILE A 303 -0.15 -12.32 9.05
N ASN A 304 0.28 -11.43 8.16
CA ASN A 304 0.99 -10.21 8.52
C ASN A 304 0.20 -9.25 9.44
N ALA A 305 -1.13 -9.27 9.39
CA ALA A 305 -1.95 -8.41 10.23
C ALA A 305 -1.87 -8.77 11.72
N VAL A 306 -1.63 -10.05 12.04
CA VAL A 306 -1.59 -10.51 13.43
C VAL A 306 -0.45 -9.82 14.18
N SER A 307 0.78 -9.92 13.68
CA SER A 307 1.93 -9.26 14.31
C SER A 307 1.80 -7.72 14.34
N ARG A 308 1.22 -7.13 13.31
CA ARG A 308 1.02 -5.65 13.21
C ARG A 308 0.04 -5.11 14.24
N ILE A 309 -0.95 -5.89 14.65
CA ILE A 309 -2.06 -5.47 15.52
C ILE A 309 -1.91 -5.98 16.94
N GLN A 310 -1.46 -7.24 17.11
CA GLN A 310 -1.36 -7.89 18.41
C GLN A 310 0.09 -7.94 18.93
N GLY A 311 1.08 -7.84 18.03
CA GLY A 311 2.49 -8.03 18.33
C GLY A 311 2.93 -9.48 18.23
N ASP A 312 2.32 -10.36 19.00
CA ASP A 312 2.58 -11.80 18.98
C ASP A 312 1.81 -12.48 17.84
N ALA A 313 2.54 -13.17 16.96
CA ALA A 313 2.01 -13.94 15.85
C ALA A 313 2.29 -15.45 15.97
N SER A 314 2.76 -15.91 17.12
CA SER A 314 3.18 -17.32 17.33
C SER A 314 2.07 -18.33 17.05
N PHE A 315 0.80 -17.98 17.36
CA PHE A 315 -0.33 -18.84 17.08
C PHE A 315 -0.60 -19.07 15.58
N CYS A 316 -0.05 -18.23 14.69
CA CYS A 316 -0.16 -18.45 13.25
C CYS A 316 0.57 -19.72 12.80
N VAL A 317 1.64 -20.13 13.48
CA VAL A 317 2.31 -21.42 13.22
C VAL A 317 1.33 -22.55 13.52
N GLU A 318 0.64 -22.53 14.67
CA GLU A 318 -0.40 -23.51 15.02
C GLU A 318 -1.55 -23.50 14.00
N LEU A 319 -2.03 -22.31 13.58
CA LEU A 319 -3.07 -22.16 12.56
C LEU A 319 -2.70 -22.86 11.25
N LEU A 320 -1.43 -22.75 10.82
CA LEU A 320 -0.98 -23.29 9.53
C LEU A 320 -0.66 -24.79 9.59
N THR A 321 -0.32 -25.34 10.75
CA THR A 321 0.17 -26.72 10.91
C THR A 321 -0.83 -27.66 11.59
N SER A 322 -1.72 -27.15 12.44
CA SER A 322 -2.68 -27.98 13.18
C SER A 322 -3.67 -28.72 12.27
N LYS A 323 -4.06 -29.92 12.71
CA LYS A 323 -5.10 -30.77 12.10
C LYS A 323 -6.45 -30.69 12.84
N ASP A 324 -6.50 -29.98 13.97
CA ASP A 324 -7.74 -29.75 14.71
C ASP A 324 -8.58 -28.67 14.03
N GLU A 325 -9.66 -29.07 13.36
CA GLU A 325 -10.55 -28.16 12.63
C GLU A 325 -11.17 -27.08 13.52
N LYS A 326 -11.54 -27.42 14.77
CA LYS A 326 -12.16 -26.46 15.71
C LYS A 326 -11.16 -25.39 16.14
N ARG A 327 -9.95 -25.85 16.46
CA ARG A 327 -8.86 -24.94 16.83
C ARG A 327 -8.47 -24.03 15.66
N CYS A 328 -8.34 -24.59 14.47
CA CYS A 328 -8.07 -23.81 13.24
C CYS A 328 -9.18 -22.79 12.93
N GLU A 329 -10.45 -23.14 13.16
CA GLU A 329 -11.57 -22.19 13.01
C GLU A 329 -11.40 -20.97 13.93
N GLN A 330 -11.11 -21.20 15.22
CA GLN A 330 -10.89 -20.12 16.19
C GLN A 330 -9.74 -19.21 15.77
N LEU A 331 -8.59 -19.80 15.47
CA LEU A 331 -7.38 -19.06 15.10
C LEU A 331 -7.54 -18.28 13.76
N ALA A 332 -8.26 -18.88 12.79
CA ALA A 332 -8.55 -18.21 11.53
C ALA A 332 -9.48 -16.99 11.71
N LEU A 333 -10.48 -17.09 12.59
CA LEU A 333 -11.35 -15.95 12.93
C LEU A 333 -10.59 -14.84 13.66
N GLU A 334 -9.66 -15.20 14.54
CA GLU A 334 -8.80 -14.24 15.22
C GLU A 334 -7.89 -13.51 14.23
N THR A 335 -7.28 -14.25 13.30
CA THR A 335 -6.50 -13.71 12.19
C THR A 335 -7.31 -12.75 11.32
N GLU A 336 -8.56 -13.11 10.96
CA GLU A 336 -9.44 -12.24 10.18
C GLU A 336 -9.83 -10.97 10.94
N LEU A 337 -10.03 -11.06 12.26
CA LEU A 337 -10.28 -9.89 13.11
C LEU A 337 -9.09 -8.95 13.13
N ALA A 338 -7.87 -9.48 13.28
CA ALA A 338 -6.64 -8.68 13.20
C ALA A 338 -6.51 -7.97 11.84
N ASN A 339 -6.78 -8.68 10.73
CA ASN A 339 -6.76 -8.10 9.39
C ASN A 339 -7.83 -7.00 9.22
N THR A 340 -9.03 -7.20 9.73
CA THR A 340 -10.11 -6.20 9.69
C THR A 340 -9.70 -4.92 10.45
N ARG A 341 -9.10 -5.06 11.64
CA ARG A 341 -8.56 -3.94 12.42
C ARG A 341 -7.43 -3.22 11.69
N ARG A 342 -6.49 -3.98 11.10
CA ARG A 342 -5.40 -3.42 10.30
C ARG A 342 -5.92 -2.59 9.14
N MET A 343 -6.93 -3.08 8.39
CA MET A 343 -7.53 -2.34 7.27
C MET A 343 -8.23 -1.05 7.72
N SER A 344 -8.96 -1.10 8.86
CA SER A 344 -9.59 0.09 9.43
C SER A 344 -8.55 1.14 9.81
N LEU A 345 -7.52 0.76 10.57
CA LEU A 345 -6.45 1.66 10.98
C LEU A 345 -5.70 2.25 9.78
N GLN A 346 -5.37 1.42 8.79
CA GLN A 346 -4.72 1.90 7.56
C GLN A 346 -5.56 2.97 6.87
N LYS A 347 -6.87 2.76 6.72
CA LYS A 347 -7.78 3.72 6.11
C LYS A 347 -7.84 5.03 6.89
N ASP A 348 -8.00 4.94 8.22
CA ASP A 348 -8.11 6.12 9.08
C ASP A 348 -6.83 6.96 9.05
N ILE A 349 -5.67 6.31 9.13
CA ILE A 349 -4.37 6.99 9.05
C ILE A 349 -4.14 7.56 7.64
N THR A 350 -4.47 6.81 6.57
CA THR A 350 -4.35 7.34 5.21
C THR A 350 -5.16 8.62 5.03
N LYS A 351 -6.39 8.68 5.58
CA LYS A 351 -7.20 9.91 5.56
C LYS A 351 -6.49 11.04 6.30
N GLN A 352 -6.03 10.80 7.53
CA GLN A 352 -5.32 11.83 8.32
C GLN A 352 -4.04 12.32 7.64
N VAL A 353 -3.27 11.42 7.01
CA VAL A 353 -2.07 11.79 6.24
C VAL A 353 -2.45 12.68 5.06
N LYS A 354 -3.52 12.35 4.31
CA LYS A 354 -4.00 13.19 3.20
C LYS A 354 -4.48 14.56 3.67
N ASP A 355 -5.17 14.61 4.80
CA ASP A 355 -5.60 15.88 5.41
C ASP A 355 -4.40 16.76 5.81
N LYS A 356 -3.32 16.16 6.33
CA LYS A 356 -2.05 16.87 6.62
C LYS A 356 -1.32 17.28 5.34
N LEU A 357 -1.31 16.43 4.30
CA LEU A 357 -0.68 16.73 3.00
C LEU A 357 -1.37 17.89 2.29
N ALA A 358 -2.70 18.03 2.41
CA ALA A 358 -3.44 19.13 1.83
C ALA A 358 -3.01 20.51 2.39
N GLN A 359 -2.29 20.54 3.53
CA GLN A 359 -1.77 21.76 4.17
C GLN A 359 -0.30 22.01 3.82
N LEU A 360 0.38 21.08 3.11
CA LEU A 360 1.78 21.20 2.73
C LEU A 360 1.93 21.73 1.29
N ASP A 361 2.94 22.55 1.09
CA ASP A 361 3.38 22.90 -0.26
C ASP A 361 4.20 21.74 -0.86
N LEU A 362 3.52 20.94 -1.68
CA LEU A 362 4.17 19.83 -2.35
C LEU A 362 5.14 20.26 -3.46
N SER A 363 5.11 21.52 -3.91
CA SER A 363 6.04 22.02 -4.94
C SER A 363 7.48 22.07 -4.43
N THR A 364 7.66 22.26 -3.12
CA THR A 364 8.97 22.37 -2.46
C THR A 364 9.33 21.11 -1.64
N THR A 365 8.42 20.12 -1.54
CA THR A 365 8.62 18.93 -0.73
C THR A 365 9.06 17.76 -1.62
N ASN A 366 10.31 17.32 -1.52
CA ASN A 366 10.84 16.16 -2.26
C ASN A 366 10.63 14.84 -1.51
N VAL A 367 10.68 14.88 -0.18
CA VAL A 367 10.42 13.74 0.73
C VAL A 367 9.28 14.12 1.67
N ILE A 368 8.22 13.33 1.69
CA ILE A 368 7.09 13.51 2.61
C ILE A 368 7.52 12.97 3.98
N VAL A 369 7.61 13.84 4.99
CA VAL A 369 7.89 13.46 6.39
C VAL A 369 6.77 14.00 7.26
N LEU A 370 5.96 13.10 7.84
CA LEU A 370 4.82 13.45 8.69
C LEU A 370 4.87 12.67 10.01
N GLU A 371 4.33 13.30 11.05
CA GLU A 371 4.29 12.73 12.39
C GLU A 371 2.90 12.88 13.03
N ASP A 372 2.57 11.91 13.90
CA ASP A 372 1.39 12.01 14.76
C ASP A 372 1.51 11.04 15.94
N PRO A 373 1.22 11.49 17.19
CA PRO A 373 1.32 10.65 18.38
C PRO A 373 0.29 9.52 18.44
N GLN A 374 -0.78 9.60 17.65
CA GLN A 374 -1.86 8.62 17.65
C GLN A 374 -1.70 7.54 16.59
N TRP A 375 -0.68 7.61 15.76
CA TRP A 375 -0.48 6.63 14.70
C TRP A 375 0.17 5.35 15.22
N PRO A 376 -0.50 4.18 15.14
CA PRO A 376 0.11 2.91 15.51
C PRO A 376 1.27 2.53 14.59
N VAL A 377 2.45 2.24 15.17
CA VAL A 377 3.67 1.92 14.40
C VAL A 377 3.48 0.75 13.43
N GLY A 378 2.71 -0.28 13.83
CA GLY A 378 2.52 -1.52 13.04
C GLY A 378 1.93 -1.33 11.64
N VAL A 379 1.25 -0.20 11.36
CA VAL A 379 0.61 0.07 10.06
C VAL A 379 1.25 1.22 9.27
N LEU A 380 2.21 1.96 9.87
CA LEU A 380 2.82 3.13 9.22
C LEU A 380 3.46 2.79 7.88
N GLY A 381 4.17 1.65 7.78
CA GLY A 381 4.82 1.24 6.54
C GLY A 381 3.84 0.96 5.39
N LEU A 382 2.61 0.51 5.70
CA LEU A 382 1.57 0.28 4.70
C LEU A 382 1.03 1.61 4.16
N VAL A 383 0.79 2.57 5.06
CA VAL A 383 0.33 3.91 4.69
C VAL A 383 1.43 4.66 3.95
N ALA A 384 2.67 4.62 4.44
CA ALA A 384 3.81 5.26 3.78
C ALA A 384 3.99 4.75 2.33
N GLY A 385 3.86 3.43 2.10
CA GLY A 385 3.93 2.84 0.76
C GLY A 385 2.81 3.32 -0.16
N GLN A 386 1.58 3.39 0.35
CA GLN A 386 0.44 3.89 -0.40
C GLN A 386 0.62 5.36 -0.79
N ILE A 387 1.03 6.21 0.16
CA ILE A 387 1.26 7.64 -0.08
C ILE A 387 2.45 7.85 -1.02
N ALA A 388 3.53 7.10 -0.85
CA ALA A 388 4.69 7.19 -1.72
C ALA A 388 4.33 6.92 -3.18
N GLN A 389 3.55 5.88 -3.45
CA GLN A 389 3.07 5.55 -4.79
C GLN A 389 2.09 6.59 -5.35
N GLU A 390 1.15 7.07 -4.52
CA GLU A 390 0.12 8.03 -4.94
C GLU A 390 0.72 9.40 -5.28
N TYR A 391 1.71 9.86 -4.52
CA TYR A 391 2.32 11.19 -4.70
C TYR A 391 3.66 11.15 -5.46
N GLY A 392 4.16 9.97 -5.82
CA GLY A 392 5.43 9.80 -6.53
C GLY A 392 6.66 10.27 -5.74
N ARG A 393 6.61 10.22 -4.39
CA ARG A 393 7.64 10.77 -3.51
C ARG A 393 7.98 9.82 -2.37
N PRO A 394 9.26 9.69 -2.00
CA PRO A 394 9.63 8.97 -0.79
C PRO A 394 8.85 9.51 0.40
N THR A 395 8.31 8.61 1.22
CA THR A 395 7.42 8.96 2.34
C THR A 395 7.90 8.32 3.63
N ILE A 396 8.02 9.13 4.68
CA ILE A 396 8.41 8.76 6.04
C ILE A 396 7.28 9.16 6.98
N LEU A 397 6.69 8.19 7.67
CA LEU A 397 5.66 8.42 8.67
C LEU A 397 6.18 8.03 10.05
N LEU A 398 6.00 8.92 11.02
CA LEU A 398 6.52 8.80 12.39
C LEU A 398 5.38 8.77 13.39
N SER A 399 5.52 7.92 14.40
CA SER A 399 4.71 7.90 15.61
C SER A 399 5.52 8.47 16.77
N THR A 400 4.98 9.48 17.45
CA THR A 400 5.65 10.16 18.58
C THR A 400 5.12 9.68 19.93
N VAL A 401 4.72 8.42 20.05
CA VAL A 401 4.24 7.86 21.31
C VAL A 401 5.34 7.97 22.36
N LEU A 402 5.02 8.63 23.48
CA LEU A 402 5.86 8.68 24.65
C LEU A 402 6.03 7.27 25.22
N LEU A 403 7.19 6.67 25.01
CA LEU A 403 7.56 5.45 25.72
C LEU A 403 7.99 5.89 27.12
N SER A 404 7.19 5.56 28.14
CA SER A 404 7.65 5.63 29.50
C SER A 404 8.87 4.73 29.67
N THR A 405 9.98 5.28 30.12
CA THR A 405 11.28 4.63 30.32
C THR A 405 11.26 3.67 31.53
N GLU A 406 10.38 2.65 31.53
CA GLU A 406 10.38 1.66 32.62
C GLU A 406 11.02 0.29 32.27
N SER A 407 11.66 0.14 31.12
CA SER A 407 12.18 -1.19 30.71
C SER A 407 13.61 -1.23 30.15
N SER A 408 14.49 -0.28 30.49
CA SER A 408 15.91 -0.34 30.09
C SER A 408 16.94 -0.26 31.22
N ASP A 409 16.55 -0.52 32.47
CA ASP A 409 17.49 -0.46 33.60
C ASP A 409 18.11 -1.82 33.94
N ARG A 410 18.83 -2.46 32.99
CA ARG A 410 19.79 -3.55 33.33
C ARG A 410 21.14 -3.50 32.64
N GLU A 411 21.44 -2.49 31.82
CA GLU A 411 22.73 -2.44 31.06
C GLU A 411 23.68 -1.30 31.52
N SER A 412 23.48 -0.66 32.65
CA SER A 412 24.45 0.35 33.15
C SER A 412 24.74 0.19 34.65
N GLN A 413 25.34 -0.94 35.04
CA GLN A 413 26.13 -1.01 36.25
C GLN A 413 27.58 -1.30 35.87
N LEU A 414 28.33 -0.25 35.59
CA LEU A 414 29.78 -0.11 35.79
C LEU A 414 30.20 1.30 35.33
N GLY A 415 30.55 2.16 36.30
CA GLY A 415 31.37 3.34 36.09
C GLY A 415 30.82 4.71 36.48
N GLU A 416 31.03 5.06 37.73
CA GLU A 416 31.33 6.37 38.34
C GLU A 416 30.84 7.71 37.74
N ALA A 417 30.06 8.41 38.57
CA ALA A 417 30.13 9.85 38.90
C ALA A 417 30.06 10.88 37.75
N GLY A 418 28.87 11.46 37.58
CA GLY A 418 28.69 12.75 36.91
C GLY A 418 27.21 13.13 36.96
N LEU A 419 26.87 14.12 37.75
CA LEU A 419 25.58 14.82 37.74
C LEU A 419 25.36 15.41 36.34
N GLU A 420 24.59 14.77 35.53
CA GLU A 420 24.03 15.36 34.31
C GLU A 420 22.53 15.06 34.21
N ASP A 421 21.80 16.10 33.92
CA ASP A 421 20.35 16.18 33.80
C ASP A 421 19.73 14.99 33.05
N LYS A 422 18.87 14.22 33.73
CA LYS A 422 17.99 13.23 33.11
C LYS A 422 16.94 13.94 32.26
N HIS A 423 17.33 14.34 31.07
CA HIS A 423 16.37 14.75 30.03
C HIS A 423 15.75 13.48 29.46
N SER A 424 14.51 13.23 29.80
CA SER A 424 13.68 12.19 29.17
C SER A 424 13.44 12.60 27.70
N TYR A 425 14.25 12.10 26.80
CA TYR A 425 14.04 12.33 25.36
C TYR A 425 12.89 11.45 24.86
N SER A 426 11.84 12.06 24.32
CA SER A 426 10.79 11.35 23.61
C SER A 426 11.32 10.87 22.27
N ILE A 427 11.22 9.56 22.00
CA ILE A 427 11.68 8.95 20.73
C ILE A 427 10.48 8.70 19.82
N ALA A 428 10.56 9.22 18.61
CA ALA A 428 9.65 8.87 17.52
C ALA A 428 10.13 7.59 16.82
N ARG A 429 9.19 6.69 16.50
CA ARG A 429 9.44 5.50 15.67
C ARG A 429 8.66 5.59 14.37
N GLY A 430 9.24 5.16 13.27
CA GLY A 430 8.59 5.29 11.97
C GLY A 430 9.00 4.28 10.92
N SER A 431 8.31 4.41 9.81
CA SER A 431 8.56 3.64 8.61
C SER A 431 8.71 4.55 7.41
N ALA A 432 9.66 4.23 6.56
CA ALA A 432 9.97 4.93 5.33
C ALA A 432 9.72 4.01 4.11
N ARG A 433 9.21 4.57 3.02
CA ARG A 433 9.00 3.87 1.75
C ARG A 433 9.46 4.76 0.60
N SER A 434 10.12 4.16 -0.38
CA SER A 434 10.63 4.83 -1.57
C SER A 434 9.78 4.58 -2.81
N VAL A 435 10.05 5.39 -3.82
CA VAL A 435 9.52 5.28 -5.19
C VAL A 435 10.59 5.73 -6.19
N ASN A 436 10.39 5.44 -7.48
CA ASN A 436 11.18 5.97 -8.58
C ASN A 436 12.70 5.66 -8.49
N ASN A 437 13.05 4.46 -8.03
CA ASN A 437 14.44 4.02 -7.86
C ASN A 437 15.31 4.92 -6.96
N ILE A 438 14.69 5.69 -6.05
CA ILE A 438 15.43 6.46 -5.05
C ILE A 438 15.87 5.51 -3.95
N ASP A 439 17.18 5.39 -3.72
CA ASP A 439 17.73 4.65 -2.60
C ASP A 439 17.45 5.40 -1.29
N LEU A 440 16.42 4.92 -0.57
CA LEU A 440 15.98 5.51 0.69
C LEU A 440 16.95 5.19 1.83
N TYR A 441 17.60 4.01 1.78
CA TYR A 441 18.60 3.64 2.79
C TYR A 441 19.76 4.61 2.77
N GLU A 442 20.36 4.87 1.60
CA GLU A 442 21.43 5.84 1.44
C GLU A 442 20.99 7.25 1.86
N LEU A 443 19.76 7.64 1.49
CA LEU A 443 19.19 8.95 1.82
C LEU A 443 19.03 9.12 3.34
N VAL A 444 18.54 8.10 4.06
CA VAL A 444 18.37 8.13 5.52
C VAL A 444 19.72 8.00 6.23
N ASN A 445 20.62 7.14 5.73
CA ASN A 445 21.95 6.92 6.31
C ASN A 445 22.80 8.19 6.35
N SER A 446 22.68 9.03 5.33
CA SER A 446 23.39 10.33 5.31
C SER A 446 22.97 11.26 6.45
N GLN A 447 21.81 11.03 7.08
CA GLN A 447 21.29 11.74 8.25
C GLN A 447 21.40 10.91 9.54
N ALA A 448 22.25 9.87 9.58
CA ALA A 448 22.39 8.96 10.71
C ALA A 448 22.67 9.68 12.05
N HIS A 449 23.36 10.82 12.02
CA HIS A 449 23.67 11.63 13.19
C HIS A 449 22.43 12.25 13.88
N LEU A 450 21.29 12.34 13.20
CA LEU A 450 20.00 12.82 13.75
C LEU A 450 19.14 11.67 14.28
N LEU A 451 19.50 10.40 13.98
CA LEU A 451 18.72 9.22 14.27
C LEU A 451 19.22 8.52 15.53
N HIS A 452 18.31 7.84 16.22
CA HIS A 452 18.64 6.92 17.30
C HIS A 452 18.99 5.52 16.73
N ARG A 453 18.16 5.02 15.82
CA ARG A 453 18.39 3.75 15.08
C ARG A 453 17.74 3.84 13.69
N PHE A 454 18.33 3.16 12.72
CA PHE A 454 17.69 2.93 11.43
C PHE A 454 18.21 1.61 10.83
N GLY A 455 17.40 1.03 9.93
CA GLY A 455 17.75 -0.17 9.20
C GLY A 455 16.73 -0.44 8.10
N GLY A 456 17.11 -1.23 7.11
CA GLY A 456 16.23 -1.59 5.99
C GLY A 456 16.99 -1.77 4.68
N HIS A 457 16.27 -1.61 3.59
CA HIS A 457 16.71 -1.79 2.21
C HIS A 457 16.46 -0.52 1.39
N PRO A 458 16.96 -0.41 0.14
CA PRO A 458 16.80 0.78 -0.70
C PRO A 458 15.36 1.30 -0.84
N PHE A 459 14.36 0.41 -0.79
CA PHE A 459 12.95 0.79 -0.98
C PHE A 459 12.13 0.88 0.30
N ALA A 460 12.63 0.36 1.42
CA ALA A 460 11.89 0.31 2.68
C ALA A 460 12.83 0.33 3.88
N ALA A 461 12.62 1.26 4.81
CA ALA A 461 13.42 1.37 6.03
C ALA A 461 12.53 1.59 7.26
N GLY A 462 13.02 1.11 8.41
CA GLY A 462 12.55 1.48 9.73
C GLY A 462 13.52 2.45 10.37
N LEU A 463 13.02 3.43 11.12
CA LEU A 463 13.86 4.41 11.80
C LEU A 463 13.27 4.85 13.13
N SER A 464 14.14 5.34 14.02
CA SER A 464 13.76 6.04 15.24
C SER A 464 14.66 7.24 15.45
N LEU A 465 14.11 8.35 15.97
CA LEU A 465 14.85 9.58 16.22
C LEU A 465 14.23 10.33 17.43
N PRO A 466 15.00 11.19 18.10
CA PRO A 466 14.48 12.12 19.08
C PRO A 466 13.40 13.02 18.46
N VAL A 467 12.29 13.24 19.17
CA VAL A 467 11.17 14.06 18.67
C VAL A 467 11.65 15.46 18.27
N ASP A 468 12.58 16.04 19.03
CA ASP A 468 13.13 17.37 18.78
C ASP A 468 13.92 17.45 17.45
N ASN A 469 14.43 16.31 16.97
CA ASN A 469 15.18 16.23 15.72
C ASN A 469 14.27 16.10 14.48
N ILE A 470 12.96 15.85 14.62
CA ILE A 470 12.07 15.58 13.47
C ILE A 470 12.08 16.73 12.47
N ARG A 471 12.02 17.98 12.96
CA ARG A 471 12.04 19.16 12.09
C ARG A 471 13.34 19.27 11.30
N LEU A 472 14.47 19.13 11.98
CA LEU A 472 15.80 19.21 11.35
C LEU A 472 16.00 18.06 10.36
N PHE A 473 15.60 16.86 10.73
CA PHE A 473 15.64 15.70 9.84
C PHE A 473 14.79 15.91 8.56
N ARG A 474 13.57 16.45 8.70
CA ARG A 474 12.69 16.78 7.56
C ARG A 474 13.35 17.78 6.60
N GLU A 475 13.93 18.84 7.12
CA GLU A 475 14.61 19.87 6.33
C GLU A 475 15.84 19.29 5.63
N ALA A 476 16.71 18.57 6.36
CA ALA A 476 17.95 18.02 5.86
C ALA A 476 17.72 16.96 4.74
N ILE A 477 16.79 16.02 4.94
CA ILE A 477 16.52 14.96 3.96
C ILE A 477 15.90 15.53 2.66
N ASN A 478 15.06 16.56 2.77
CA ASN A 478 14.47 17.25 1.63
C ASN A 478 15.55 18.01 0.83
N GLN A 479 16.43 18.73 1.52
CA GLN A 479 17.53 19.45 0.89
C GLN A 479 18.50 18.49 0.17
N GLN A 480 18.81 17.36 0.80
CA GLN A 480 19.70 16.36 0.21
C GLN A 480 19.12 15.75 -1.07
N LEU A 481 17.82 15.36 -1.05
CA LEU A 481 17.19 14.82 -2.26
C LEU A 481 17.10 15.89 -3.34
N ALA A 482 16.82 17.15 -3.00
CA ALA A 482 16.84 18.26 -3.95
C ALA A 482 18.20 18.43 -4.63
N GLN A 483 19.32 18.31 -3.87
CA GLN A 483 20.68 18.36 -4.42
C GLN A 483 20.97 17.17 -5.36
N LYS A 484 20.51 15.95 -5.02
CA LYS A 484 20.69 14.77 -5.87
C LYS A 484 19.89 14.86 -7.18
N LEU A 485 18.69 15.43 -7.15
CA LEU A 485 17.83 15.61 -8.33
C LEU A 485 18.31 16.73 -9.28
N GLY A 486 19.18 17.65 -8.83
CA GLY A 486 19.76 18.73 -9.62
C GLY A 486 18.71 19.71 -10.17
N THR A 487 19.11 20.53 -11.18
CA THR A 487 18.26 21.56 -11.80
C THR A 487 17.07 21.01 -12.60
N THR A 488 17.03 19.74 -12.89
CA THR A 488 15.93 19.06 -13.58
C THR A 488 14.74 18.74 -12.68
N GLY A 489 14.86 18.93 -11.36
CA GLY A 489 13.85 19.02 -10.27
C GLY A 489 12.52 18.25 -10.34
N ALA A 490 12.23 17.59 -11.41
CA ALA A 490 11.01 16.81 -11.56
C ALA A 490 11.29 15.37 -11.13
N LEU A 491 10.70 14.96 -10.01
CA LEU A 491 10.44 13.55 -9.72
C LEU A 491 9.61 13.01 -10.88
N MET A 492 10.26 12.36 -11.83
CA MET A 492 9.56 11.78 -12.98
C MET A 492 8.60 10.73 -12.46
N MET A 493 7.32 10.86 -12.76
CA MET A 493 6.38 9.76 -12.60
C MET A 493 6.95 8.53 -13.31
N PRO A 494 6.92 7.33 -12.70
CA PRO A 494 7.46 6.15 -13.34
C PRO A 494 6.81 5.96 -14.71
N ALA A 495 7.64 5.76 -15.73
CA ALA A 495 7.14 5.47 -17.07
C ALA A 495 6.32 4.17 -17.00
N ILE A 496 5.12 4.17 -17.57
CA ILE A 496 4.33 2.94 -17.68
C ILE A 496 4.86 2.19 -18.90
N GLU A 497 5.50 1.04 -18.65
CA GLU A 497 5.92 0.14 -19.71
C GLU A 497 4.74 -0.78 -20.10
N ALA A 498 4.42 -0.85 -21.39
CA ALA A 498 3.48 -1.78 -21.95
C ALA A 498 4.24 -2.88 -22.72
N ASP A 499 3.93 -4.13 -22.39
CA ASP A 499 4.61 -5.29 -22.95
C ASP A 499 4.17 -5.61 -24.38
N LEU A 500 2.88 -5.42 -24.67
CA LEU A 500 2.24 -5.76 -25.95
C LEU A 500 1.31 -4.65 -26.41
N VAL A 501 1.16 -4.53 -27.74
CA VAL A 501 0.08 -3.74 -28.35
C VAL A 501 -0.97 -4.73 -28.87
N VAL A 502 -2.21 -4.59 -28.45
CA VAL A 502 -3.32 -5.45 -28.83
C VAL A 502 -4.53 -4.65 -29.28
N LYS A 503 -5.41 -5.27 -30.07
CA LYS A 503 -6.72 -4.73 -30.44
C LYS A 503 -7.81 -5.31 -29.55
N VAL A 504 -8.94 -4.62 -29.40
CA VAL A 504 -10.07 -5.12 -28.58
C VAL A 504 -10.61 -6.45 -29.12
N ALA A 505 -10.61 -6.66 -30.45
CA ALA A 505 -11.01 -7.93 -31.05
C ALA A 505 -10.13 -9.13 -30.67
N GLU A 506 -8.90 -8.88 -30.21
CA GLU A 506 -7.97 -9.94 -29.79
C GLU A 506 -8.14 -10.32 -28.31
N LEU A 507 -8.84 -9.45 -27.54
CA LEU A 507 -9.17 -9.74 -26.15
C LEU A 507 -10.16 -10.91 -26.09
N GLY A 508 -9.96 -11.82 -25.15
CA GLY A 508 -10.88 -12.93 -24.97
C GLY A 508 -10.23 -14.13 -24.32
N LYS A 509 -10.92 -15.25 -24.36
CA LYS A 509 -10.48 -16.47 -23.70
C LYS A 509 -9.18 -17.02 -24.32
N ALA A 510 -9.01 -16.96 -25.63
CA ALA A 510 -7.82 -17.49 -26.30
C ALA A 510 -6.55 -16.76 -25.86
N LEU A 511 -6.57 -15.41 -25.84
CA LEU A 511 -5.46 -14.61 -25.35
C LEU A 511 -5.26 -14.82 -23.83
N PHE A 512 -6.34 -14.89 -23.05
CA PHE A 512 -6.22 -15.16 -21.61
C PHE A 512 -5.55 -16.51 -21.34
N ASP A 513 -5.97 -17.57 -22.01
CA ASP A 513 -5.40 -18.91 -21.85
C ASP A 513 -3.93 -18.93 -22.29
N GLU A 514 -3.56 -18.18 -23.34
CA GLU A 514 -2.17 -18.02 -23.79
C GLU A 514 -1.32 -17.30 -22.73
N LEU A 515 -1.78 -16.17 -22.20
CA LEU A 515 -1.05 -15.41 -21.19
C LEU A 515 -0.98 -16.15 -19.83
N LYS A 516 -1.93 -17.01 -19.54
CA LYS A 516 -1.95 -17.81 -18.31
C LYS A 516 -0.73 -18.74 -18.19
N HIS A 517 -0.11 -19.15 -19.30
CA HIS A 517 1.13 -19.94 -19.26
C HIS A 517 2.32 -19.19 -18.65
N LEU A 518 2.24 -17.84 -18.53
CA LEU A 518 3.26 -17.07 -17.83
C LEU A 518 3.09 -17.08 -16.31
N GLU A 519 1.93 -17.50 -15.78
CA GLU A 519 1.72 -17.61 -14.32
C GLU A 519 2.66 -18.67 -13.70
N PRO A 520 3.07 -18.49 -12.44
CA PRO A 520 2.72 -17.41 -11.52
C PRO A 520 3.41 -16.09 -11.86
N CYS A 521 2.63 -14.99 -11.86
CA CYS A 521 3.16 -13.64 -12.01
C CYS A 521 3.53 -13.05 -10.65
N GLY A 522 4.59 -12.25 -10.61
CA GLY A 522 5.13 -11.59 -9.41
C GLY A 522 6.35 -10.76 -9.75
N MET A 523 7.27 -10.59 -8.80
CA MET A 523 8.55 -9.93 -9.05
C MET A 523 9.35 -10.75 -10.08
N GLY A 524 10.06 -10.06 -10.98
CA GLY A 524 10.82 -10.67 -12.09
C GLY A 524 9.96 -11.25 -13.22
N ASN A 525 8.66 -11.47 -12.96
CA ASN A 525 7.69 -11.98 -13.93
C ASN A 525 6.35 -11.25 -13.78
N PRO A 526 6.27 -9.93 -14.11
CA PRO A 526 5.08 -9.12 -13.87
C PRO A 526 3.88 -9.57 -14.73
N VAL A 527 2.67 -9.20 -14.30
CA VAL A 527 1.46 -9.38 -15.11
C VAL A 527 1.63 -8.59 -16.40
N PRO A 528 1.39 -9.20 -17.59
CA PRO A 528 1.53 -8.51 -18.86
C PRO A 528 0.62 -7.29 -18.99
N LYS A 529 1.19 -6.14 -19.31
CA LYS A 529 0.48 -4.90 -19.59
C LYS A 529 0.24 -4.76 -21.09
N LEU A 530 -1.01 -4.64 -21.45
CA LEU A 530 -1.47 -4.58 -22.84
C LEU A 530 -1.84 -3.13 -23.16
N LEU A 531 -1.28 -2.57 -24.23
CA LEU A 531 -1.64 -1.26 -24.75
C LEU A 531 -2.70 -1.42 -25.83
N ILE A 532 -3.85 -0.78 -25.64
CA ILE A 532 -4.91 -0.64 -26.64
C ILE A 532 -4.88 0.80 -27.13
N LYS A 533 -4.61 1.00 -28.42
CA LYS A 533 -4.51 2.31 -29.04
C LYS A 533 -5.85 2.75 -29.61
N ASN A 534 -6.11 4.06 -29.54
CA ASN A 534 -7.28 4.71 -30.15
C ASN A 534 -8.63 4.08 -29.76
N CYS A 535 -8.74 3.68 -28.49
CA CYS A 535 -9.94 3.07 -27.91
C CYS A 535 -10.86 4.14 -27.29
N TRP A 536 -12.10 3.72 -26.96
CA TRP A 536 -13.05 4.52 -26.18
C TRP A 536 -13.82 3.63 -25.21
N PHE A 537 -14.55 4.25 -24.28
CA PHE A 537 -15.29 3.55 -23.24
C PHE A 537 -16.78 3.83 -23.35
N GLU A 538 -17.59 2.76 -23.22
CA GLU A 538 -19.05 2.82 -23.16
C GLU A 538 -19.58 2.11 -21.90
N GLN A 539 -20.86 2.31 -21.60
CA GLN A 539 -21.54 1.70 -20.44
C GLN A 539 -20.79 1.91 -19.13
N VAL A 540 -20.19 3.10 -18.95
CA VAL A 540 -19.39 3.43 -17.77
C VAL A 540 -20.31 3.70 -16.58
N TRP A 541 -20.15 2.92 -15.51
CA TRP A 541 -20.88 3.10 -14.27
C TRP A 541 -20.07 2.63 -13.07
N ASN A 542 -20.26 3.29 -11.92
CA ASN A 542 -19.62 2.88 -10.68
C ASN A 542 -20.65 2.37 -9.66
N ARG A 543 -20.25 1.37 -8.88
CA ARG A 543 -21.04 0.83 -7.80
C ARG A 543 -20.20 0.77 -6.54
N ASN A 544 -20.72 1.34 -5.44
CA ASN A 544 -20.13 1.13 -4.14
C ASN A 544 -20.27 -0.35 -3.75
N SER A 545 -19.16 -1.01 -3.40
CA SER A 545 -19.22 -2.35 -2.86
C SER A 545 -20.02 -2.37 -1.56
N LYS A 546 -20.77 -3.44 -1.33
CA LYS A 546 -21.34 -3.75 -0.02
C LYS A 546 -20.52 -4.87 0.61
N ASP A 547 -20.28 -4.79 1.95
CA ASP A 547 -19.72 -5.91 2.70
C ASP A 547 -20.74 -7.08 2.75
N PHE A 548 -20.33 -8.19 3.36
CA PHE A 548 -21.19 -9.36 3.51
C PHE A 548 -22.44 -9.10 4.39
N ARG A 549 -22.45 -7.99 5.18
CA ARG A 549 -23.58 -7.52 5.98
C ARG A 549 -24.44 -6.47 5.25
N GLY A 550 -24.18 -6.21 3.96
CA GLY A 550 -24.91 -5.25 3.16
C GLY A 550 -24.57 -3.78 3.42
N ARG A 551 -23.55 -3.47 4.26
CA ARG A 551 -23.13 -2.09 4.53
C ARG A 551 -22.30 -1.57 3.37
N LYS A 552 -22.51 -0.32 2.96
CA LYS A 552 -21.71 0.33 1.92
C LYS A 552 -20.23 0.39 2.38
N VAL A 553 -19.35 -0.30 1.65
CA VAL A 553 -17.91 -0.12 1.78
C VAL A 553 -17.51 0.92 0.74
N GLN A 554 -16.73 1.93 1.14
CA GLN A 554 -16.17 2.92 0.22
C GLN A 554 -15.06 2.28 -0.65
N TYR A 555 -15.43 1.27 -1.41
CA TYR A 555 -14.56 0.62 -2.36
C TYR A 555 -15.11 0.92 -3.75
N ILE A 556 -14.49 1.89 -4.41
CA ILE A 556 -14.94 2.36 -5.71
C ILE A 556 -14.46 1.36 -6.75
N LYS A 557 -15.39 0.85 -7.51
CA LYS A 557 -15.16 -0.02 -8.66
C LYS A 557 -15.97 0.54 -9.81
N THR A 558 -15.30 1.09 -10.80
CA THR A 558 -15.94 1.52 -12.05
C THR A 558 -15.92 0.36 -13.03
N LYS A 559 -17.07 0.00 -13.58
CA LYS A 559 -17.22 -0.94 -14.69
C LYS A 559 -17.41 -0.17 -15.98
N PHE A 560 -16.90 -0.71 -17.08
CA PHE A 560 -17.02 -0.14 -18.41
C PHE A 560 -16.96 -1.22 -19.48
N GLU A 561 -17.27 -0.88 -20.70
CA GLU A 561 -16.92 -1.63 -21.89
C GLU A 561 -15.88 -0.84 -22.69
N ILE A 562 -14.77 -1.48 -23.06
CA ILE A 562 -13.74 -0.88 -23.92
C ILE A 562 -13.97 -1.29 -25.37
N TRP A 563 -13.83 -0.34 -26.29
CA TRP A 563 -14.07 -0.46 -27.70
C TRP A 563 -12.90 0.09 -28.50
N ASP A 564 -12.67 -0.44 -29.70
CA ASP A 564 -11.85 0.16 -30.74
C ASP A 564 -12.45 -0.14 -32.13
N ASP A 565 -11.80 0.32 -33.20
CA ASP A 565 -12.28 0.14 -34.57
C ASP A 565 -12.16 -1.33 -35.07
N SER A 566 -11.60 -2.25 -34.28
CA SER A 566 -11.42 -3.65 -34.65
C SER A 566 -12.61 -4.54 -34.32
N THR A 567 -13.58 -4.07 -33.53
CA THR A 567 -14.70 -4.87 -33.04
C THR A 567 -16.03 -4.13 -33.14
N SER A 568 -17.11 -4.91 -33.28
CA SER A 568 -18.49 -4.44 -33.19
C SER A 568 -19.13 -4.72 -31.82
N MET A 569 -18.37 -5.30 -30.88
CA MET A 569 -18.83 -5.58 -29.50
C MET A 569 -17.78 -5.11 -28.50
N GLY A 570 -18.21 -4.40 -27.46
CA GLY A 570 -17.34 -3.94 -26.37
C GLY A 570 -16.82 -5.09 -25.51
N PHE A 571 -15.61 -4.93 -25.00
CA PHE A 571 -15.03 -5.91 -24.09
C PHE A 571 -15.16 -5.40 -22.65
N PRO A 572 -15.61 -6.25 -21.68
CA PRO A 572 -15.87 -5.81 -20.33
C PRO A 572 -14.58 -5.47 -19.58
N GLY A 573 -14.65 -4.43 -18.76
CA GLY A 573 -13.52 -3.99 -17.97
C GLY A 573 -13.90 -3.36 -16.64
N ILE A 574 -12.89 -3.21 -15.79
CA ILE A 574 -13.00 -2.61 -14.47
C ILE A 574 -11.83 -1.67 -14.19
N TRP A 575 -12.11 -0.61 -13.42
CA TRP A 575 -11.11 0.28 -12.88
C TRP A 575 -11.28 0.42 -11.37
N TRP A 576 -10.30 -0.02 -10.62
CA TRP A 576 -10.34 -0.01 -9.17
C TRP A 576 -9.87 1.34 -8.61
N GLY A 577 -10.58 1.85 -7.62
CA GLY A 577 -10.22 3.09 -6.94
C GLY A 577 -10.61 4.38 -7.67
N HIS A 578 -11.22 4.27 -8.85
CA HIS A 578 -11.59 5.40 -9.73
C HIS A 578 -13.09 5.51 -9.93
N TYR A 579 -13.57 6.75 -10.07
CA TYR A 579 -14.96 7.05 -10.36
C TYR A 579 -15.25 7.07 -11.87
N GLN A 580 -16.52 6.94 -12.23
CA GLN A 580 -16.96 6.97 -13.63
C GLN A 580 -16.56 8.28 -14.36
N ASP A 581 -16.50 9.40 -13.63
CA ASP A 581 -16.17 10.71 -14.18
C ASP A 581 -14.70 10.87 -14.56
N GLU A 582 -13.85 9.97 -14.06
CA GLU A 582 -12.42 9.92 -14.39
C GLU A 582 -12.14 9.16 -15.70
N VAL A 583 -13.12 8.39 -16.20
CA VAL A 583 -13.00 7.66 -17.48
C VAL A 583 -13.17 8.65 -18.63
N PRO A 584 -12.19 8.77 -19.56
CA PRO A 584 -12.28 9.69 -20.69
C PRO A 584 -13.49 9.39 -21.58
N LYS A 585 -14.17 10.44 -22.03
CA LYS A 585 -15.28 10.36 -23.01
C LYS A 585 -14.82 10.54 -24.45
N VAL A 586 -13.52 10.68 -24.67
CA VAL A 586 -12.86 10.85 -25.97
C VAL A 586 -12.03 9.62 -26.29
N ARG A 587 -11.59 9.50 -27.55
CA ARG A 587 -10.65 8.47 -27.93
C ARG A 587 -9.34 8.61 -27.17
N CYS A 588 -8.83 7.49 -26.69
CA CYS A 588 -7.66 7.47 -25.82
C CYS A 588 -6.81 6.20 -26.09
N ASN A 589 -5.63 6.18 -25.55
CA ASN A 589 -4.83 4.99 -25.40
C ASN A 589 -5.05 4.46 -23.98
N ALA A 590 -5.18 3.15 -23.83
CA ALA A 590 -5.41 2.48 -22.55
C ALA A 590 -4.38 1.39 -22.32
N VAL A 591 -3.75 1.39 -21.12
CA VAL A 591 -2.96 0.26 -20.66
C VAL A 591 -3.83 -0.57 -19.73
N VAL A 592 -3.95 -1.86 -20.05
CA VAL A 592 -4.81 -2.80 -19.32
C VAL A 592 -4.06 -4.09 -18.99
N GLU A 593 -4.54 -4.80 -17.99
CA GLU A 593 -4.18 -6.19 -17.68
C GLU A 593 -5.38 -7.08 -18.01
N LEU A 594 -5.17 -8.24 -18.63
CA LEU A 594 -6.23 -9.20 -18.88
C LEU A 594 -6.37 -10.15 -17.70
N ASP A 595 -7.57 -10.20 -17.12
CA ASP A 595 -7.89 -11.03 -15.95
C ASP A 595 -9.14 -11.89 -16.20
N TYR A 596 -9.42 -12.82 -15.32
CA TYR A 596 -10.60 -13.68 -15.38
C TYR A 596 -11.51 -13.43 -14.18
N ASN A 597 -12.74 -13.04 -14.46
CA ASN A 597 -13.76 -12.84 -13.45
C ASN A 597 -14.38 -14.18 -13.06
N ASN A 598 -13.97 -14.72 -11.89
CA ASN A 598 -14.47 -16.02 -11.40
C ASN A 598 -15.98 -16.01 -11.08
N TYR A 599 -16.57 -14.84 -10.80
CA TYR A 599 -18.01 -14.72 -10.52
C TYR A 599 -18.84 -14.70 -11.81
N GLU A 600 -18.43 -13.90 -12.80
CA GLU A 600 -19.10 -13.79 -14.09
C GLU A 600 -18.62 -14.87 -15.09
N LYS A 601 -17.59 -15.66 -14.70
CA LYS A 601 -16.98 -16.76 -15.49
C LYS A 601 -16.55 -16.34 -16.89
N ARG A 602 -15.98 -15.14 -17.00
CA ARG A 602 -15.51 -14.57 -18.27
C ARG A 602 -14.23 -13.76 -18.09
N PRO A 603 -13.41 -13.62 -19.15
CA PRO A 603 -12.32 -12.66 -19.17
C PRO A 603 -12.84 -11.22 -19.05
N GLU A 604 -12.10 -10.36 -18.38
CA GLU A 604 -12.32 -8.91 -18.28
C GLU A 604 -10.96 -8.19 -18.24
N VAL A 605 -10.89 -6.93 -18.64
CA VAL A 605 -9.68 -6.13 -18.50
C VAL A 605 -9.73 -5.32 -17.22
N ARG A 606 -8.56 -5.17 -16.60
CA ARG A 606 -8.31 -4.18 -15.56
C ARG A 606 -7.62 -2.97 -16.18
N LEU A 607 -8.23 -1.80 -16.09
CA LEU A 607 -7.59 -0.56 -16.51
C LEU A 607 -6.49 -0.19 -15.52
N VAL A 608 -5.27 -0.03 -16.03
CA VAL A 608 -4.08 0.40 -15.28
C VAL A 608 -3.87 1.90 -15.44
N ALA A 609 -3.93 2.38 -16.70
CA ALA A 609 -3.79 3.79 -17.03
C ALA A 609 -4.52 4.12 -18.34
N VAL A 610 -4.91 5.38 -18.48
CA VAL A 610 -5.56 5.89 -19.68
C VAL A 610 -5.05 7.27 -20.02
N GLN A 611 -4.83 7.54 -21.31
CA GLN A 611 -4.36 8.81 -21.81
C GLN A 611 -5.13 9.19 -23.07
N PRO A 612 -5.78 10.36 -23.15
CA PRO A 612 -6.41 10.85 -24.38
C PRO A 612 -5.43 10.88 -25.54
N CYS A 613 -5.92 10.52 -26.75
CA CYS A 613 -5.10 10.57 -27.96
C CYS A 613 -4.74 12.02 -28.30
N GLN A 614 -3.45 12.31 -28.42
CA GLN A 614 -2.95 13.68 -28.65
C GLN A 614 -3.46 14.32 -29.95
N GLU A 615 -3.61 13.58 -31.03
CA GLU A 615 -4.04 14.12 -32.33
C GLU A 615 -5.46 14.71 -32.30
N ASN A 616 -6.43 14.01 -31.67
CA ASN A 616 -7.80 14.52 -31.58
C ASN A 616 -7.94 15.59 -30.50
N TYR A 617 -7.13 15.50 -29.43
CA TYR A 617 -7.15 16.45 -28.34
C TYR A 617 -6.51 17.78 -28.72
N LEU A 618 -5.33 17.74 -29.41
CA LEU A 618 -4.69 18.95 -29.95
C LEU A 618 -5.54 19.63 -31.03
N GLN A 619 -6.23 18.90 -31.91
CA GLN A 619 -7.14 19.48 -32.88
C GLN A 619 -8.36 20.11 -32.22
N SER A 620 -8.96 19.46 -31.20
CA SER A 620 -10.07 20.05 -30.42
C SER A 620 -9.60 21.25 -29.59
N CYS A 621 -8.42 21.17 -28.99
CA CYS A 621 -7.85 22.28 -28.21
C CYS A 621 -7.38 23.44 -29.14
N LEU A 622 -6.82 23.14 -30.33
CA LEU A 622 -6.39 24.14 -31.30
C LEU A 622 -7.60 24.82 -31.99
N GLN A 623 -8.70 24.10 -32.20
CA GLN A 623 -9.94 24.72 -32.70
C GLN A 623 -10.59 25.63 -31.66
N VAL A 624 -10.46 25.29 -30.35
CA VAL A 624 -10.97 26.11 -29.25
C VAL A 624 -9.98 27.22 -28.86
N SER A 625 -8.65 27.01 -28.95
CA SER A 625 -7.64 28.00 -28.53
C SER A 625 -7.34 29.11 -29.54
N ASN A 626 -7.69 28.92 -30.81
CA ASN A 626 -7.55 30.01 -31.83
C ASN A 626 -8.62 31.12 -31.71
N GLN A 627 -9.57 30.99 -30.77
CA GLN A 627 -10.52 32.04 -30.41
C GLN A 627 -10.36 32.34 -28.92
N LEU A 628 -9.76 33.48 -28.57
CA LEU A 628 -9.75 34.03 -27.21
C LEU A 628 -11.18 34.23 -26.65
N ASP A 629 -12.20 33.99 -27.47
CA ASP A 629 -13.63 34.26 -27.22
C ASP A 629 -14.40 33.07 -26.63
N TRP A 630 -13.75 31.95 -26.25
CA TRP A 630 -14.49 30.80 -25.72
C TRP A 630 -14.83 30.93 -24.22
N ILE A 631 -14.19 31.87 -23.48
CA ILE A 631 -14.55 32.20 -22.10
C ILE A 631 -15.16 33.62 -22.12
N LEU A 632 -16.43 33.72 -21.74
CA LEU A 632 -17.16 34.97 -21.66
C LEU A 632 -17.12 35.50 -20.23
N ASP A 633 -16.74 36.79 -20.06
CA ASP A 633 -16.84 37.46 -18.76
C ASP A 633 -18.24 38.09 -18.60
N CYS A 634 -19.03 37.46 -17.78
CA CYS A 634 -20.38 37.89 -17.49
C CYS A 634 -20.55 38.28 -16.00
N ARG A 635 -19.42 38.48 -15.30
CA ARG A 635 -19.43 38.89 -13.88
C ARG A 635 -20.07 40.26 -13.72
N GLY A 636 -21.22 40.31 -13.03
CA GLY A 636 -21.93 41.56 -12.74
C GLY A 636 -22.73 42.14 -13.89
N GLN A 637 -22.99 41.39 -14.98
CA GLN A 637 -23.81 41.78 -16.11
C GLN A 637 -25.06 40.91 -16.27
N GLU A 638 -26.19 41.48 -16.67
CA GLU A 638 -27.34 40.70 -17.14
C GLU A 638 -27.15 40.37 -18.62
N LEU A 639 -27.12 39.07 -18.91
CA LEU A 639 -26.85 38.55 -20.26
C LEU A 639 -28.09 38.61 -21.17
N GLN A 640 -27.96 39.26 -22.30
CA GLN A 640 -28.74 38.98 -23.52
C GLN A 640 -27.85 38.13 -24.44
N VAL A 641 -28.10 36.82 -24.53
CA VAL A 641 -27.34 35.91 -25.41
C VAL A 641 -28.19 35.58 -26.63
N GLU A 642 -27.81 36.08 -27.79
CA GLU A 642 -28.32 35.62 -29.09
C GLU A 642 -27.37 34.49 -29.59
N GLY A 643 -27.86 33.25 -29.71
CA GLY A 643 -27.12 32.15 -30.25
C GLY A 643 -27.04 30.90 -29.35
N LEU A 644 -26.02 30.04 -29.56
CA LEU A 644 -25.75 28.83 -28.76
C LEU A 644 -25.57 29.23 -27.29
N THR A 645 -26.44 28.73 -26.40
CA THR A 645 -26.38 29.03 -24.96
C THR A 645 -25.08 28.58 -24.34
N PRO A 646 -24.24 29.49 -23.80
CA PRO A 646 -22.98 29.12 -23.13
C PRO A 646 -23.25 28.29 -21.86
N LEU A 647 -22.24 27.54 -21.39
CA LEU A 647 -22.30 26.90 -20.10
C LEU A 647 -22.02 27.93 -19.00
N MET A 648 -23.01 28.18 -18.17
CA MET A 648 -22.98 29.27 -17.16
C MET A 648 -22.41 28.77 -15.84
N VAL A 649 -21.43 29.51 -15.30
CA VAL A 649 -20.91 29.30 -13.94
C VAL A 649 -21.48 30.37 -13.02
N TYR A 650 -22.50 30.04 -12.25
CA TYR A 650 -23.18 30.95 -11.32
C TYR A 650 -22.57 30.98 -9.92
N GLU A 651 -21.85 29.95 -9.53
CA GLU A 651 -21.19 29.87 -8.24
C GLU A 651 -19.71 30.25 -8.36
N CYS A 652 -19.26 31.17 -7.50
CA CYS A 652 -17.89 31.61 -7.48
C CYS A 652 -17.01 30.47 -6.93
N PRO A 653 -16.03 29.96 -7.72
CA PRO A 653 -15.18 28.86 -7.28
C PRO A 653 -14.30 29.27 -6.09
N THR A 654 -13.92 28.31 -5.28
CA THR A 654 -13.00 28.48 -4.15
C THR A 654 -11.62 27.88 -4.44
N SER A 655 -11.48 27.18 -5.59
CA SER A 655 -10.23 26.58 -6.03
C SER A 655 -10.10 26.59 -7.57
N TRP A 656 -8.86 26.49 -8.05
CA TRP A 656 -8.58 26.32 -9.47
C TRP A 656 -9.13 25.00 -10.01
N ASP A 657 -9.17 23.94 -9.20
CA ASP A 657 -9.70 22.64 -9.58
C ASP A 657 -11.20 22.69 -9.89
N GLU A 658 -11.97 23.43 -9.09
CA GLU A 658 -13.39 23.67 -9.35
C GLU A 658 -13.59 24.39 -10.68
N LEU A 659 -12.80 25.43 -10.95
CA LEU A 659 -12.86 26.15 -12.21
C LEU A 659 -12.47 25.28 -13.41
N GLN A 660 -11.46 24.43 -13.25
CA GLN A 660 -11.05 23.47 -14.28
C GLN A 660 -12.15 22.43 -14.60
N VAL A 661 -12.95 22.03 -13.63
CA VAL A 661 -14.10 21.14 -13.86
C VAL A 661 -15.10 21.81 -14.80
N TRP A 662 -15.41 23.08 -14.57
CA TRP A 662 -16.30 23.83 -15.44
C TRP A 662 -15.73 24.02 -16.85
N CYS A 663 -14.45 24.33 -16.96
CA CYS A 663 -13.77 24.43 -18.26
C CYS A 663 -13.81 23.10 -19.03
N ARG A 664 -13.54 21.98 -18.37
CA ARG A 664 -13.64 20.63 -18.98
C ARG A 664 -15.06 20.33 -19.46
N ARG A 665 -16.07 20.64 -18.65
CA ARG A 665 -17.48 20.48 -19.02
C ARG A 665 -17.87 21.31 -20.25
N ALA A 666 -17.40 22.57 -20.32
CA ALA A 666 -17.66 23.43 -21.46
C ALA A 666 -17.01 22.90 -22.74
N ILE A 667 -15.74 22.48 -22.65
CA ILE A 667 -15.00 21.87 -23.79
C ILE A 667 -15.68 20.60 -24.25
N GLN A 668 -16.06 19.71 -23.33
CA GLN A 668 -16.73 18.44 -23.65
C GLN A 668 -18.12 18.65 -24.30
N ALA A 669 -18.80 19.72 -23.93
CA ALA A 669 -20.10 20.09 -24.49
C ALA A 669 -19.99 20.91 -25.78
N GLU A 670 -18.76 21.21 -26.25
CA GLU A 670 -18.49 22.12 -27.38
C GLU A 670 -19.19 23.46 -27.23
N ARG A 671 -19.24 23.99 -25.99
CA ARG A 671 -19.95 25.24 -25.65
C ARG A 671 -18.98 26.25 -25.07
N GLN A 672 -19.25 27.52 -25.24
CA GLN A 672 -18.54 28.59 -24.54
C GLN A 672 -18.77 28.49 -23.04
N LEU A 673 -17.78 28.87 -22.23
CA LEU A 673 -17.89 28.97 -20.78
C LEU A 673 -18.20 30.43 -20.41
N ALA A 674 -19.32 30.68 -19.78
CA ALA A 674 -19.66 31.99 -19.29
C ALA A 674 -19.46 32.08 -17.77
N ILE A 675 -18.56 32.97 -17.35
CA ILE A 675 -18.29 33.25 -15.94
C ILE A 675 -19.27 34.31 -15.46
N ALA A 676 -20.33 33.86 -14.76
CA ALA A 676 -21.48 34.69 -14.41
C ALA A 676 -21.77 34.78 -12.91
N TYR A 677 -20.81 34.36 -12.07
CA TYR A 677 -21.01 34.41 -10.61
C TYR A 677 -21.06 35.88 -10.12
N PRO A 678 -21.95 36.19 -9.16
CA PRO A 678 -22.10 37.49 -8.60
C PRO A 678 -20.89 37.88 -7.74
N ARG A 679 -20.76 39.17 -7.47
CA ARG A 679 -19.74 39.63 -6.51
C ARG A 679 -19.95 38.99 -5.16
N PRO A 680 -18.92 38.33 -4.57
CA PRO A 680 -19.04 37.69 -3.27
C PRO A 680 -19.45 38.68 -2.18
N LYS A 681 -20.44 38.29 -1.39
CA LYS A 681 -20.89 39.09 -0.25
C LYS A 681 -19.86 39.01 0.86
N GLN A 682 -19.54 40.09 1.53
CA GLN A 682 -18.74 40.03 2.75
C GLN A 682 -19.60 39.45 3.88
N LEU A 683 -19.28 38.22 4.28
CA LEU A 683 -19.93 37.56 5.40
C LEU A 683 -19.12 37.82 6.68
N SER A 684 -19.75 38.27 7.72
CA SER A 684 -19.15 38.28 9.05
C SER A 684 -19.15 36.87 9.59
N ALA A 685 -17.99 36.33 9.98
CA ALA A 685 -17.88 35.00 10.59
C ALA A 685 -18.80 34.89 11.83
N GLN A 686 -18.93 35.99 12.59
CA GLN A 686 -19.80 36.03 13.77
C GLN A 686 -21.29 35.96 13.38
N ASP A 687 -21.71 36.67 12.32
CA ASP A 687 -23.12 36.64 11.90
C ASP A 687 -23.48 35.31 11.23
N THR A 688 -22.55 34.72 10.52
CA THR A 688 -22.69 33.36 9.99
C THR A 688 -22.85 32.32 11.11
N TRP A 689 -22.05 32.46 12.18
CA TRP A 689 -22.18 31.60 13.38
C TRP A 689 -23.55 31.78 14.05
N LYS A 690 -24.04 33.02 14.20
CA LYS A 690 -25.39 33.28 14.74
C LYS A 690 -26.49 32.66 13.88
N LYS A 691 -26.37 32.74 12.55
CA LYS A 691 -27.30 32.07 11.61
C LYS A 691 -27.27 30.55 11.78
N LEU A 692 -26.08 29.95 11.83
CA LEU A 692 -25.91 28.51 12.03
C LEU A 692 -26.50 28.04 13.35
N LEU A 693 -26.24 28.76 14.44
CA LEU A 693 -26.86 28.54 15.75
C LEU A 693 -28.40 28.66 15.71
N GLY A 694 -28.94 29.64 14.96
CA GLY A 694 -30.36 29.81 14.75
C GLY A 694 -31.00 28.59 14.05
N ILE A 695 -30.34 28.09 13.00
CA ILE A 695 -30.77 26.90 12.28
C ILE A 695 -30.70 25.69 13.21
N ALA A 696 -29.61 25.50 13.95
CA ALA A 696 -29.46 24.38 14.88
C ALA A 696 -30.56 24.38 15.96
N LYS A 697 -30.88 25.55 16.52
CA LYS A 697 -31.99 25.72 17.46
C LYS A 697 -33.35 25.38 16.86
N PHE A 698 -33.59 25.78 15.61
CA PHE A 698 -34.85 25.51 14.90
C PHE A 698 -34.97 24.00 14.66
N LEU A 699 -33.94 23.35 14.10
CA LEU A 699 -33.95 21.91 13.81
C LEU A 699 -34.09 21.08 15.10
N SER A 700 -33.41 21.47 16.15
CA SER A 700 -33.52 20.79 17.45
C SER A 700 -34.91 20.87 18.08
N ARG A 701 -35.64 22.01 17.89
CA ARG A 701 -36.98 22.17 18.42
C ARG A 701 -38.05 21.46 17.59
N THR A 702 -37.86 21.40 16.28
CA THR A 702 -38.87 20.88 15.35
C THR A 702 -38.66 19.41 15.03
N GLY A 703 -37.48 18.84 15.36
CA GLY A 703 -37.10 17.49 14.96
C GLY A 703 -36.96 17.30 13.45
N GLN A 704 -36.91 18.40 12.68
CA GLN A 704 -36.76 18.37 11.23
C GLN A 704 -35.32 18.09 10.81
N TRP A 705 -35.17 17.61 9.60
CA TRP A 705 -33.90 17.38 8.94
C TRP A 705 -33.54 18.53 8.01
N ALA A 706 -32.26 18.84 7.87
CA ALA A 706 -31.78 19.73 6.83
C ALA A 706 -30.80 18.97 5.96
N THR A 707 -30.90 19.09 4.64
CA THR A 707 -29.86 18.57 3.74
C THR A 707 -28.62 19.46 3.82
N LEU A 708 -27.44 18.91 3.52
CA LEU A 708 -26.21 19.71 3.44
C LEU A 708 -26.37 20.84 2.41
N VAL A 709 -27.00 20.57 1.28
CA VAL A 709 -27.29 21.57 0.24
C VAL A 709 -28.12 22.73 0.79
N GLN A 710 -29.16 22.47 1.58
CA GLN A 710 -29.98 23.52 2.21
C GLN A 710 -29.17 24.35 3.21
N LEU A 711 -28.22 23.71 3.94
CA LEU A 711 -27.34 24.45 4.86
C LEU A 711 -26.34 25.32 4.10
N GLN A 712 -25.78 24.83 3.00
CA GLN A 712 -24.89 25.56 2.12
C GLN A 712 -25.59 26.82 1.53
N GLU A 713 -26.75 26.63 0.93
CA GLU A 713 -27.55 27.73 0.37
C GLU A 713 -27.91 28.78 1.42
N LYS A 714 -28.32 28.36 2.62
CA LYS A 714 -28.71 29.25 3.73
C LYS A 714 -27.55 30.03 4.31
N LEU A 715 -26.37 29.40 4.39
CA LEU A 715 -25.18 30.01 4.99
C LEU A 715 -24.28 30.69 3.95
N ASP A 716 -24.47 30.38 2.67
CA ASP A 716 -23.62 30.78 1.54
C ASP A 716 -22.16 30.31 1.75
N LEU A 717 -21.98 29.03 2.12
CA LEU A 717 -20.73 28.43 2.43
C LEU A 717 -20.54 27.10 1.68
N SER A 718 -19.29 26.73 1.42
CA SER A 718 -18.94 25.42 0.85
C SER A 718 -19.22 24.25 1.81
N ASP A 719 -19.34 23.02 1.27
CA ASP A 719 -19.51 21.78 2.03
C ASP A 719 -18.56 21.68 3.21
N ARG A 720 -17.28 21.91 2.94
CA ARG A 720 -16.20 21.83 3.93
C ARG A 720 -16.40 22.81 5.07
N THR A 721 -16.76 24.04 4.74
CA THR A 721 -16.95 25.09 5.77
C THR A 721 -18.22 24.85 6.58
N VAL A 722 -19.28 24.34 5.96
CA VAL A 722 -20.50 23.90 6.66
C VAL A 722 -20.20 22.75 7.62
N GLU A 723 -19.42 21.75 7.21
CA GLU A 723 -18.99 20.63 8.06
C GLU A 723 -18.20 21.10 9.30
N LEU A 724 -17.28 22.06 9.12
CA LEU A 724 -16.56 22.67 10.24
C LEU A 724 -17.50 23.42 11.19
N GLY A 725 -18.54 24.03 10.67
CA GLY A 725 -19.61 24.66 11.48
C GLY A 725 -20.42 23.63 12.27
N LEU A 726 -20.77 22.49 11.69
CA LEU A 726 -21.45 21.39 12.36
C LEU A 726 -20.58 20.79 13.47
N ASN A 727 -19.29 20.64 13.22
CA ASN A 727 -18.31 20.20 14.24
C ASN A 727 -18.22 21.23 15.39
N ALA A 728 -18.28 22.52 15.09
CA ALA A 728 -18.29 23.57 16.10
C ALA A 728 -19.59 23.54 16.94
N LEU A 729 -20.74 23.22 16.33
CA LEU A 729 -22.00 22.96 17.06
C LEU A 729 -21.86 21.76 17.99
N SER A 730 -21.27 20.68 17.54
CA SER A 730 -21.03 19.48 18.36
C SER A 730 -20.12 19.79 19.55
N ALA A 731 -19.11 20.62 19.34
CA ALA A 731 -18.18 21.01 20.40
C ALA A 731 -18.82 21.87 21.50
N ILE A 732 -19.94 22.54 21.21
CA ILE A 732 -20.71 23.33 22.21
C ILE A 732 -21.88 22.56 22.81
N GLY A 733 -22.08 21.28 22.43
CA GLY A 733 -23.05 20.36 23.07
C GLY A 733 -24.28 20.03 22.24
N PHE A 734 -24.36 20.38 20.97
CA PHE A 734 -25.37 19.83 20.07
C PHE A 734 -24.96 18.41 19.64
N GLU A 735 -25.89 17.50 19.58
CA GLU A 735 -25.72 16.22 18.92
C GLU A 735 -26.07 16.35 17.44
N VAL A 736 -25.07 16.13 16.58
CA VAL A 736 -25.22 16.21 15.14
C VAL A 736 -25.10 14.80 14.56
N SER A 737 -26.15 14.30 13.96
CA SER A 737 -26.18 12.99 13.32
C SER A 737 -26.40 13.11 11.82
N HIS A 738 -25.55 12.43 11.04
CA HIS A 738 -25.64 12.37 9.59
C HIS A 738 -26.39 11.09 9.18
N GLN A 739 -27.44 11.23 8.38
CA GLN A 739 -28.16 10.11 7.78
C GLN A 739 -28.30 10.31 6.26
N ASP A 740 -28.76 9.28 5.56
CA ASP A 740 -28.85 9.26 4.08
C ASP A 740 -29.69 10.44 3.50
N CYS A 741 -30.57 11.05 4.30
CA CYS A 741 -31.46 12.14 3.91
C CYS A 741 -30.99 13.55 4.38
N GLY A 742 -29.90 13.65 5.17
CA GLY A 742 -29.43 14.94 5.67
C GLY A 742 -28.88 14.90 7.08
N VAL A 743 -28.82 16.08 7.69
CA VAL A 743 -28.30 16.31 9.04
C VAL A 743 -29.45 16.52 10.01
N GLN A 744 -29.46 15.76 11.09
CA GLN A 744 -30.33 15.99 12.24
C GLN A 744 -29.52 16.60 13.38
N ILE A 745 -30.08 17.64 13.98
CA ILE A 745 -29.43 18.35 15.08
C ILE A 745 -30.36 18.31 16.29
N SER A 746 -29.89 17.77 17.40
CA SER A 746 -30.63 17.70 18.64
C SER A 746 -29.86 18.34 19.80
N TRP A 747 -30.57 18.77 20.84
CA TRP A 747 -30.02 19.35 22.07
C TRP A 747 -30.54 18.59 23.28
N HIS A 748 -29.67 18.05 24.08
CA HIS A 748 -30.02 17.29 25.29
C HIS A 748 -29.60 17.99 26.60
N GLY A 749 -29.09 19.22 26.52
CA GLY A 749 -28.66 20.01 27.70
C GLY A 749 -29.81 20.59 28.50
N ARG A 750 -29.62 20.72 29.85
CA ARG A 750 -30.57 21.42 30.75
C ARG A 750 -30.50 22.92 30.51
N GLU A 751 -31.65 23.56 30.31
CA GLU A 751 -31.98 24.99 30.22
C GLU A 751 -31.05 25.90 29.39
N TRP A 752 -31.66 26.48 28.34
CA TRP A 752 -31.15 27.57 27.55
C TRP A 752 -31.25 28.89 28.35
N SER A 753 -30.13 29.53 28.73
CA SER A 753 -30.16 30.95 29.04
C SER A 753 -30.04 31.74 27.73
N SER A 754 -30.94 32.71 27.55
CA SER A 754 -31.02 33.60 26.36
C SER A 754 -29.76 34.46 26.15
N ASP A 755 -28.83 34.42 27.10
CA ASP A 755 -27.71 35.33 27.21
C ASP A 755 -26.35 34.58 27.13
N TRP A 756 -26.18 33.72 26.11
CA TRP A 756 -24.87 33.23 25.80
C TRP A 756 -24.17 34.17 24.80
N PRO A 757 -23.49 35.27 25.27
CA PRO A 757 -22.79 36.16 24.39
C PRO A 757 -21.38 35.66 24.14
N LEU A 758 -20.86 35.98 22.99
CA LEU A 758 -19.45 35.88 22.60
C LEU A 758 -18.48 36.52 23.62
N ALA A 759 -18.99 37.37 24.52
CA ALA A 759 -18.23 38.03 25.56
C ALA A 759 -17.86 37.13 26.77
N THR A 760 -18.65 36.08 27.07
CA THR A 760 -18.39 35.23 28.25
C THR A 760 -17.28 34.17 28.06
N LEU A 761 -16.79 33.99 26.83
CA LEU A 761 -15.61 33.20 26.56
C LEU A 761 -14.31 33.87 27.00
N ARG A 762 -14.33 35.15 27.31
CA ARG A 762 -13.15 35.93 27.82
C ARG A 762 -13.01 36.02 29.35
N GLU A 763 -14.07 35.76 30.13
CA GLU A 763 -14.10 36.15 31.55
C GLU A 763 -14.24 35.02 32.58
N ARG A 764 -14.26 33.74 32.22
CA ARG A 764 -14.27 32.63 33.21
C ARG A 764 -13.00 31.81 33.17
N THR A 765 -11.92 32.42 33.63
CA THR A 765 -10.71 31.71 34.06
C THR A 765 -10.77 31.55 35.56
N ASN A 766 -11.45 30.54 36.09
CA ASN A 766 -11.20 30.00 37.47
C ASN A 766 -12.29 29.00 37.85
N VAL A 767 -12.36 27.82 37.25
CA VAL A 767 -12.90 26.61 37.88
C VAL A 767 -12.23 25.40 37.24
N ALA A 768 -11.41 24.71 37.96
CA ALA A 768 -10.75 23.49 37.60
C ALA A 768 -11.79 22.35 37.40
N GLY A 769 -12.03 21.90 36.18
CA GLY A 769 -12.92 20.79 35.85
C GLY A 769 -13.64 20.94 34.49
N ASN A 770 -13.87 22.16 34.01
CA ASN A 770 -14.57 22.42 32.74
C ASN A 770 -13.64 22.91 31.60
N ASP A 771 -12.34 22.94 31.85
CA ASP A 771 -11.39 23.60 30.91
C ASP A 771 -11.23 22.86 29.58
N ALA A 772 -11.34 21.54 29.55
CA ALA A 772 -11.14 20.76 28.32
C ALA A 772 -12.28 20.93 27.32
N ILE A 773 -13.54 21.01 27.79
CA ILE A 773 -14.71 21.21 26.92
C ILE A 773 -14.75 22.63 26.39
N ALA A 774 -14.50 23.62 27.27
CA ALA A 774 -14.42 25.03 26.88
C ALA A 774 -13.28 25.29 25.88
N LEU A 775 -12.15 24.64 26.06
CA LEU A 775 -11.00 24.73 25.14
C LEU A 775 -11.35 24.12 23.77
N ARG A 776 -11.96 22.91 23.73
CA ARG A 776 -12.41 22.27 22.49
C ARG A 776 -13.42 23.14 21.72
N ALA A 777 -14.38 23.73 22.41
CA ALA A 777 -15.36 24.63 21.81
C ALA A 777 -14.70 25.89 21.22
N ARG A 778 -13.72 26.49 21.93
CA ARG A 778 -12.95 27.64 21.43
C ARG A 778 -12.14 27.28 20.19
N CYS A 779 -11.44 26.15 20.21
CA CYS A 779 -10.66 25.69 19.04
C CYS A 779 -11.55 25.41 17.83
N ALA A 780 -12.67 24.72 18.00
CA ALA A 780 -13.58 24.39 16.90
C ALA A 780 -14.21 25.66 16.29
N ASN A 781 -14.63 26.63 17.11
CA ASN A 781 -15.13 27.90 16.62
C ASN A 781 -14.05 28.74 15.92
N ALA A 782 -12.82 28.75 16.42
CA ALA A 782 -11.71 29.47 15.79
C ALA A 782 -11.39 28.87 14.41
N ILE A 783 -11.40 27.54 14.27
CA ILE A 783 -11.20 26.83 13.00
C ILE A 783 -12.35 27.19 12.03
N PHE A 784 -13.59 27.18 12.47
CA PHE A 784 -14.74 27.55 11.65
C PHE A 784 -14.66 28.99 11.17
N PHE A 785 -14.30 29.94 12.02
CA PHE A 785 -14.16 31.35 11.66
C PHE A 785 -13.03 31.55 10.65
N ALA A 786 -11.88 30.93 10.89
CA ALA A 786 -10.76 30.98 9.95
C ALA A 786 -11.15 30.39 8.57
N ALA A 787 -11.93 29.29 8.55
CA ALA A 787 -12.41 28.70 7.30
C ALA A 787 -13.36 29.63 6.52
N ILE A 788 -14.23 30.38 7.21
CA ILE A 788 -15.10 31.39 6.58
C ILE A 788 -14.25 32.51 5.98
N GLU A 789 -13.28 33.03 6.71
CA GLU A 789 -12.40 34.09 6.23
C GLU A 789 -11.57 33.65 5.03
N GLU A 790 -11.05 32.45 5.07
CA GLU A 790 -10.29 31.83 3.96
C GLU A 790 -11.16 31.62 2.73
N GLU A 791 -12.39 31.10 2.88
CA GLU A 791 -13.31 30.88 1.79
C GLU A 791 -13.73 32.22 1.13
N GLN A 792 -13.98 33.26 1.91
CA GLN A 792 -14.26 34.60 1.43
C GLN A 792 -13.09 35.20 0.65
N PHE A 793 -11.86 35.04 1.19
CA PHE A 793 -10.66 35.50 0.51
C PHE A 793 -10.51 34.82 -0.85
N ARG A 794 -10.71 33.50 -0.93
CA ARG A 794 -10.64 32.72 -2.16
C ARG A 794 -11.71 33.14 -3.16
N ARG A 795 -12.96 33.29 -2.76
CA ARG A 795 -14.04 33.74 -3.63
C ARG A 795 -13.77 35.17 -4.16
N GLN A 796 -13.27 36.07 -3.31
CA GLN A 796 -12.90 37.42 -3.73
C GLN A 796 -11.75 37.39 -4.74
N TYR A 797 -10.76 36.53 -4.53
CA TYR A 797 -9.68 36.31 -5.48
C TYR A 797 -10.20 35.86 -6.84
N PHE A 798 -11.03 34.80 -6.91
CA PHE A 798 -11.57 34.29 -8.17
C PHE A 798 -12.50 35.28 -8.87
N TYR A 799 -13.20 36.12 -8.11
CA TYR A 799 -13.99 37.19 -8.69
C TYR A 799 -13.14 38.26 -9.38
N GLN A 800 -11.95 38.51 -8.90
CA GLN A 800 -11.03 39.55 -9.40
C GLN A 800 -10.03 39.03 -10.43
N VAL A 801 -9.84 37.70 -10.55
CA VAL A 801 -8.88 37.14 -11.50
C VAL A 801 -9.20 37.53 -12.93
N PRO A 802 -8.24 38.08 -13.71
CA PRO A 802 -8.42 38.41 -15.11
C PRO A 802 -8.76 37.19 -15.96
N LEU A 803 -9.61 37.33 -16.99
CA LEU A 803 -9.90 36.23 -17.92
C LEU A 803 -8.66 35.68 -18.59
N SER A 804 -7.69 36.53 -18.92
CA SER A 804 -6.40 36.07 -19.46
C SER A 804 -5.66 35.11 -18.53
N THR A 805 -5.74 35.32 -17.21
CA THR A 805 -5.16 34.41 -16.21
C THR A 805 -5.93 33.10 -16.15
N ILE A 806 -7.27 33.15 -16.21
CA ILE A 806 -8.13 31.94 -16.25
C ILE A 806 -7.84 31.14 -17.51
N ALA A 807 -7.77 31.78 -18.67
CA ALA A 807 -7.44 31.14 -19.94
C ALA A 807 -6.02 30.56 -19.93
N ALA A 808 -5.03 31.33 -19.45
CA ALA A 808 -3.63 30.87 -19.37
C ALA A 808 -3.47 29.69 -18.41
N TYR A 809 -4.16 29.67 -17.26
CA TYR A 809 -4.13 28.57 -16.31
C TYR A 809 -4.72 27.29 -16.92
N ASN A 810 -5.81 27.40 -17.66
CA ASN A 810 -6.42 26.27 -18.34
C ASN A 810 -5.56 25.76 -19.51
N ILE A 811 -4.90 26.65 -20.27
CA ILE A 811 -3.97 26.29 -21.35
C ILE A 811 -2.71 25.63 -20.77
N ALA A 812 -2.17 26.11 -19.65
CA ALA A 812 -1.00 25.53 -18.99
C ALA A 812 -1.29 24.14 -18.37
N GLY A 813 -2.51 23.91 -17.87
CA GLY A 813 -2.97 22.60 -17.40
C GLY A 813 -3.04 21.54 -18.52
N TYR A 814 -2.97 21.96 -19.77
CA TYR A 814 -2.99 21.10 -20.97
C TYR A 814 -1.65 21.00 -21.71
N GLY A 815 -0.56 21.48 -21.13
CA GLY A 815 0.82 21.18 -21.62
C GLY A 815 1.19 21.79 -22.94
N MET A 816 1.10 23.12 -23.09
CA MET A 816 1.81 23.83 -24.16
C MET A 816 3.04 24.53 -23.61
N VAL A 817 4.19 23.83 -23.60
CA VAL A 817 5.51 24.45 -23.58
C VAL A 817 5.98 24.59 -25.01
N GLY A 818 6.20 25.83 -25.43
CA GLY A 818 6.99 26.12 -26.63
C GLY A 818 6.31 26.95 -27.73
N ILE A 819 6.02 28.21 -27.49
CA ILE A 819 6.11 29.21 -28.55
C ILE A 819 7.10 30.28 -28.06
N LYS A 820 8.31 30.24 -28.63
CA LYS A 820 9.23 31.39 -28.59
C LYS A 820 8.55 32.55 -29.32
N GLN A 821 8.42 33.65 -28.64
CA GLN A 821 8.22 34.95 -29.32
C GLN A 821 9.56 35.34 -29.96
N ASP A 822 9.55 35.51 -31.24
CA ASP A 822 10.46 36.43 -31.92
C ASP A 822 9.96 37.85 -31.83
#